data_dd3ff7eeef9d8e3e449f82f95a987c3a
#
_entry.id   dd3ff7eeef9d8e3e449f82f95a987c3a
#
_cell.length_a   1.000
_cell.length_b   1.000
_cell.length_c   1.000
_cell.angle_alpha   90.00
_cell.angle_beta   90.00
_cell.angle_gamma   90.00
#
_symmetry.space_group_name_H-M   'P 1'
#
loop_
_entity.id
_entity.type
_entity.pdbx_description
1 polymer ?
#
loop_
_entity_poly.entity_id
_entity_poly.type
_entity_poly.pdbx_seq_one_letter_code
_entity_poly.pdbx_strand_id
1 'polypeptide(L)'
;MNAPTLKTLALIIATLPYAALAENTATPRPEQTAELQTVNVTGKNRSTRTENRDSYTTSAMRTTTGLALSPKETPQSVSVITKTQLDNQGMTNMEQALKTTTGINVIPDSGRWRYQSRGFYIDQIEEDGLSTTVAGSSGNPYNDPQSMSNLAIYDHIEVVRGPTGLTQSNSEPGGTINAVRKRPTANTQATLSFMADRFGAAGLIGDVSGSLNSSHSVRGRLVSSLTRNKTFQDKNPTKGQMLYGILEADIGEDSKATLGGLYQRTEETPDFYGVPMGNGFDLNLPRDTYLGAEWNQIRLYKRNVFAEFDHQINDNWKWSSKLNYNRSSSAQNFATAANTGGRFAGIGQNGIFTGATDNIQKYDNTGKQFAFQTGVSGKFQALGNEQQAFTNYTYSRENNSSYNLWKARTSNEYNIFNYDWKSVARTDWTSGNANYTDTERTITNHAVSTGVLFTPWHKLHILGALRYTHWAYYFDNRKTGKLSEYRKSSLVPYLGITFDVDKNHSIYANYTQIKKPQTNRDMDNNLLNPITGTNTEIGFKSDWFGNGRLNSSFALYQIIQKNRPYDLDKRNTMGEWAYQAIGKVQSRGFEAELSGDLTEDWKISANYAFNMSKYKESEGARYPIGTNFSKHTPKHMFRLYTSYRLPFADRKWTIGGGMTVQSKTNSLWNVGQGGYLLWNADVHYTPTKNLNLSLIGSNLGNRRYYENHRIRTMGINNIYGQPRNVMFKVDYKF
;
A
#
# COMPACT_ATOMS: atom_id res chain seq x y z
N MET A 1 15.57 -7.95 -26.61
CA MET A 1 16.77 -7.62 -25.82
C MET A 1 16.85 -8.63 -24.69
N ASN A 2 17.87 -9.46 -24.70
CA ASN A 2 18.09 -10.48 -23.67
C ASN A 2 18.38 -9.78 -22.32
N ALA A 3 17.72 -10.21 -21.26
CA ALA A 3 18.00 -9.73 -19.91
C ALA A 3 19.43 -10.10 -19.52
N PRO A 4 20.16 -9.24 -18.81
CA PRO A 4 21.50 -9.59 -18.33
C PRO A 4 21.44 -10.83 -17.44
N THR A 5 22.38 -11.74 -17.65
CA THR A 5 22.46 -12.97 -16.90
C THR A 5 22.92 -12.69 -15.45
N LEU A 6 22.59 -13.59 -14.52
CA LEU A 6 22.98 -13.50 -13.09
C LEU A 6 24.47 -13.19 -12.90
N LYS A 7 25.34 -13.65 -13.82
CA LYS A 7 26.80 -13.41 -13.82
C LYS A 7 27.15 -11.93 -14.04
N THR A 8 26.41 -11.22 -14.90
CA THR A 8 26.67 -9.80 -15.20
C THR A 8 26.27 -8.90 -14.03
N LEU A 9 25.17 -9.24 -13.33
CA LEU A 9 24.73 -8.50 -12.15
C LEU A 9 25.64 -8.73 -10.94
N ALA A 10 26.13 -9.97 -10.75
CA ALA A 10 27.10 -10.30 -9.71
C ALA A 10 28.44 -9.58 -9.93
N LEU A 11 28.85 -9.39 -11.18
CA LEU A 11 30.09 -8.68 -11.51
C LEU A 11 29.98 -7.18 -11.23
N ILE A 12 28.82 -6.56 -11.50
CA ILE A 12 28.57 -5.14 -11.20
C ILE A 12 28.55 -4.90 -9.68
N ILE A 13 27.98 -5.81 -8.90
CA ILE A 13 27.96 -5.70 -7.44
C ILE A 13 29.35 -5.96 -6.83
N ALA A 14 30.14 -6.84 -7.42
CA ALA A 14 31.49 -7.16 -6.93
C ALA A 14 32.55 -6.11 -7.26
N THR A 15 32.36 -5.30 -8.30
CA THR A 15 33.33 -4.26 -8.72
C THR A 15 33.11 -2.91 -8.05
N LEU A 16 31.90 -2.59 -7.61
CA LEU A 16 31.59 -1.32 -6.96
C LEU A 16 32.29 -1.11 -5.60
N PRO A 17 32.50 -2.11 -4.73
CA PRO A 17 33.25 -1.93 -3.48
C PRO A 17 34.75 -1.67 -3.68
N TYR A 18 35.35 -2.22 -4.74
CA TYR A 18 36.80 -2.04 -4.98
C TYR A 18 37.17 -0.61 -5.39
N ALA A 19 36.30 0.09 -6.09
CA ALA A 19 36.53 1.50 -6.43
C ALA A 19 36.42 2.44 -5.20
N ALA A 20 35.59 2.07 -4.23
CA ALA A 20 35.44 2.85 -2.99
C ALA A 20 36.56 2.59 -1.96
N LEU A 21 37.26 1.46 -2.05
CA LEU A 21 38.36 1.10 -1.13
C LEU A 21 39.73 1.66 -1.57
N ALA A 22 39.87 2.15 -2.80
CA ALA A 22 41.15 2.63 -3.32
C ALA A 22 41.57 4.06 -2.88
N GLU A 23 40.71 4.80 -2.20
CA GLU A 23 40.98 6.18 -1.80
C GLU A 23 41.22 6.41 -0.29
N ASN A 24 41.29 5.38 0.54
CA ASN A 24 41.45 5.53 1.99
C ASN A 24 42.83 5.06 2.52
N THR A 25 43.92 5.62 1.97
CA THR A 25 45.23 5.64 2.64
C THR A 25 45.56 7.06 3.11
N ALA A 26 44.84 7.58 4.08
CA ALA A 26 45.23 8.77 4.84
C ALA A 26 45.24 8.44 6.33
N THR A 27 46.37 8.70 6.94
CA THR A 27 46.77 8.56 8.34
C THR A 27 45.70 8.87 9.37
N PRO A 28 45.65 8.15 10.51
CA PRO A 28 44.61 8.33 11.52
C PRO A 28 44.77 9.68 12.25
N ARG A 29 43.77 10.53 12.16
CA ARG A 29 43.59 11.66 13.06
C ARG A 29 42.86 11.20 14.33
N PRO A 30 43.11 11.77 15.51
CA PRO A 30 42.54 11.29 16.76
C PRO A 30 41.02 11.48 16.78
N GLU A 31 40.35 10.49 17.36
CA GLU A 31 38.91 10.42 17.60
C GLU A 31 38.42 11.65 18.35
N GLN A 32 37.73 12.56 17.67
CA GLN A 32 36.79 13.45 18.34
C GLN A 32 35.48 12.67 18.45
N THR A 33 35.13 12.29 19.67
CA THR A 33 33.77 11.89 20.05
C THR A 33 32.82 12.97 19.58
N ALA A 34 32.08 12.66 18.50
CA ALA A 34 30.98 13.53 18.07
C ALA A 34 29.89 13.44 19.14
N GLU A 35 29.88 14.39 20.07
CA GLU A 35 28.69 14.70 20.83
C GLU A 35 27.56 14.93 19.84
N LEU A 36 26.49 14.14 19.96
CA LEU A 36 25.24 14.38 19.29
C LEU A 36 24.76 15.78 19.65
N GLN A 37 25.04 16.74 18.77
CA GLN A 37 24.48 18.08 18.91
C GLN A 37 22.97 17.93 19.00
N THR A 38 22.41 18.36 20.11
CA THR A 38 20.97 18.54 20.28
C THR A 38 20.54 19.49 19.16
N VAL A 39 19.94 18.94 18.11
CA VAL A 39 19.41 19.72 17.01
C VAL A 39 18.20 20.47 17.56
N ASN A 40 18.43 21.70 17.99
CA ASN A 40 17.37 22.68 18.19
C ASN A 40 16.71 22.91 16.83
N VAL A 41 15.61 22.22 16.58
CA VAL A 41 14.80 22.34 15.35
C VAL A 41 14.01 23.64 15.44
N THR A 42 14.67 24.75 15.21
CA THR A 42 13.99 25.99 14.82
C THR A 42 13.49 25.78 13.39
N GLY A 43 12.21 25.69 13.22
CA GLY A 43 11.30 25.71 12.06
C GLY A 43 11.76 25.64 10.59
N LYS A 44 13.03 25.50 10.29
CA LYS A 44 13.57 25.44 8.93
C LYS A 44 13.87 23.97 8.56
N ASN A 45 13.15 23.43 7.57
CA ASN A 45 13.40 22.15 6.91
C ASN A 45 13.37 20.88 7.79
N ARG A 46 12.21 20.54 8.35
CA ARG A 46 12.01 19.23 8.97
C ARG A 46 12.21 18.12 7.93
N SER A 47 13.13 17.21 8.21
CA SER A 47 13.37 16.04 7.36
C SER A 47 12.27 15.01 7.54
N THR A 48 11.71 14.53 6.43
CA THR A 48 10.78 13.40 6.42
C THR A 48 11.49 12.04 6.35
N ARG A 49 12.82 12.02 6.19
CA ARG A 49 13.61 10.77 6.08
C ARG A 49 13.62 10.02 7.40
N THR A 50 13.49 8.70 7.35
CA THR A 50 13.57 7.80 8.51
C THR A 50 14.79 6.88 8.45
N GLU A 51 15.42 6.72 7.28
CA GLU A 51 16.63 5.95 7.10
C GLU A 51 17.79 6.55 7.93
N ASN A 52 18.64 5.66 8.49
CA ASN A 52 19.73 5.99 9.40
C ASN A 52 19.29 6.69 10.71
N ARG A 53 18.00 6.59 11.06
CA ARG A 53 17.47 6.97 12.36
C ARG A 53 17.01 5.71 13.08
N ASP A 54 17.58 5.41 14.22
CA ASP A 54 17.17 4.25 15.01
C ASP A 54 15.89 4.56 15.81
N SER A 55 14.78 4.82 15.10
CA SER A 55 13.50 5.21 15.70
C SER A 55 12.29 4.64 14.95
N TYR A 56 11.18 4.42 15.68
CA TYR A 56 9.87 4.07 15.14
C TYR A 56 8.97 5.28 14.92
N THR A 57 9.52 6.50 15.00
CA THR A 57 8.80 7.75 14.76
C THR A 57 9.42 8.58 13.66
N THR A 58 8.68 9.57 13.17
CA THR A 58 9.17 10.59 12.25
C THR A 58 8.94 11.99 12.79
N SER A 59 9.79 12.93 12.40
CA SER A 59 9.63 14.34 12.75
C SER A 59 8.66 15.09 11.85
N ALA A 60 8.39 14.58 10.64
CA ALA A 60 7.45 15.19 9.69
C ALA A 60 6.95 14.18 8.65
N MET A 61 5.79 14.50 8.10
CA MET A 61 5.17 13.83 6.95
C MET A 61 4.44 14.85 6.07
N ARG A 62 4.13 14.49 4.80
CA ARG A 62 3.52 15.42 3.84
C ARG A 62 2.22 14.92 3.21
N THR A 63 1.81 13.69 3.47
CA THR A 63 0.72 13.00 2.75
C THR A 63 -0.65 13.65 2.92
N THR A 64 -0.92 14.33 4.04
CA THR A 64 -2.25 14.93 4.29
C THR A 64 -2.47 16.25 3.58
N THR A 65 -1.46 17.11 3.53
CA THR A 65 -1.62 18.53 3.14
C THR A 65 -0.56 19.01 2.15
N GLY A 66 0.53 18.25 1.97
CA GLY A 66 1.73 18.72 1.28
C GLY A 66 2.67 19.56 2.16
N LEU A 67 2.20 20.09 3.29
CA LEU A 67 3.03 20.73 4.30
C LEU A 67 3.80 19.69 5.11
N ALA A 68 5.03 20.01 5.53
CA ALA A 68 5.83 19.14 6.38
C ALA A 68 5.42 19.29 7.85
N LEU A 69 4.37 18.56 8.24
CA LEU A 69 3.81 18.56 9.59
C LEU A 69 4.26 17.30 10.35
N SER A 70 4.51 17.44 11.65
CA SER A 70 4.71 16.28 12.52
C SER A 70 3.40 15.47 12.66
N PRO A 71 3.45 14.20 13.07
CA PRO A 71 2.24 13.43 13.39
C PRO A 71 1.34 14.14 14.40
N LYS A 72 1.92 14.86 15.40
CA LYS A 72 1.18 15.64 16.39
C LYS A 72 0.45 16.84 15.77
N GLU A 73 1.09 17.58 14.88
CA GLU A 73 0.53 18.77 14.23
C GLU A 73 -0.51 18.44 13.15
N THR A 74 -0.54 17.19 12.66
CA THR A 74 -1.46 16.77 11.59
C THR A 74 -2.84 16.51 12.18
N PRO A 75 -3.89 17.28 11.83
CA PRO A 75 -5.23 17.11 12.38
C PRO A 75 -6.01 15.97 11.70
N GLN A 76 -5.42 14.78 11.63
CA GLN A 76 -6.00 13.55 11.06
C GLN A 76 -5.27 12.32 11.60
N SER A 77 -5.93 11.17 11.62
CA SER A 77 -5.30 9.89 11.98
C SER A 77 -4.25 9.49 10.96
N VAL A 78 -3.00 9.38 11.39
CA VAL A 78 -1.85 9.04 10.55
C VAL A 78 -0.97 8.02 11.26
N SER A 79 -0.29 7.17 10.46
CA SER A 79 0.75 6.25 10.93
C SER A 79 1.95 6.33 10.00
N VAL A 80 3.14 6.15 10.53
CA VAL A 80 4.37 6.06 9.74
C VAL A 80 5.11 4.77 10.13
N ILE A 81 5.42 3.95 9.13
CA ILE A 81 6.22 2.74 9.31
C ILE A 81 7.63 3.08 8.86
N THR A 82 8.52 3.29 9.82
CA THR A 82 9.90 3.74 9.56
C THR A 82 10.79 2.64 9.01
N LYS A 83 11.94 3.02 8.43
CA LYS A 83 12.93 2.05 7.94
C LYS A 83 13.40 1.10 9.03
N THR A 84 13.65 1.60 10.24
CA THR A 84 14.04 0.77 11.39
C THR A 84 12.96 -0.26 11.75
N GLN A 85 11.70 0.13 11.70
CA GLN A 85 10.59 -0.80 11.96
C GLN A 85 10.48 -1.87 10.87
N LEU A 86 10.67 -1.49 9.58
CA LEU A 86 10.71 -2.44 8.46
C LEU A 86 11.83 -3.47 8.62
N ASP A 87 13.02 -3.02 9.04
CA ASP A 87 14.19 -3.86 9.18
C ASP A 87 14.10 -4.80 10.39
N ASN A 88 13.70 -4.29 11.56
CA ASN A 88 13.61 -5.08 12.79
C ASN A 88 12.60 -6.22 12.67
N GLN A 89 11.50 -5.99 11.96
CA GLN A 89 10.50 -7.04 11.75
C GLN A 89 10.74 -7.86 10.47
N GLY A 90 11.83 -7.61 9.74
CA GLY A 90 12.19 -8.34 8.52
C GLY A 90 11.15 -8.25 7.42
N MET A 91 10.48 -7.12 7.29
CA MET A 91 9.44 -6.93 6.28
C MET A 91 10.04 -6.84 4.88
N THR A 92 9.55 -7.66 3.96
CA THR A 92 10.09 -7.77 2.60
C THR A 92 9.15 -7.25 1.53
N ASN A 93 7.88 -7.03 1.87
CA ASN A 93 6.86 -6.54 0.96
C ASN A 93 5.89 -5.57 1.67
N MET A 94 5.14 -4.82 0.86
CA MET A 94 4.20 -3.79 1.33
C MET A 94 3.09 -4.38 2.21
N GLU A 95 2.64 -5.59 1.91
CA GLU A 95 1.57 -6.28 2.62
C GLU A 95 1.96 -6.54 4.08
N GLN A 96 3.20 -6.96 4.31
CA GLN A 96 3.73 -7.17 5.67
C GLN A 96 3.79 -5.85 6.44
N ALA A 97 4.28 -4.77 5.81
CA ALA A 97 4.32 -3.45 6.43
C ALA A 97 2.91 -2.96 6.82
N LEU A 98 1.96 -3.06 5.91
CA LEU A 98 0.59 -2.61 6.16
C LEU A 98 -0.17 -3.48 7.16
N LYS A 99 0.18 -4.77 7.27
CA LYS A 99 -0.38 -5.66 8.32
C LYS A 99 -0.01 -5.23 9.74
N THR A 100 1.01 -4.40 9.93
CA THR A 100 1.37 -3.85 11.25
C THR A 100 0.72 -2.51 11.56
N THR A 101 0.09 -1.87 10.57
CA THR A 101 -0.44 -0.51 10.66
C THR A 101 -1.83 -0.48 11.31
N THR A 102 -2.09 0.55 12.10
CA THR A 102 -3.36 0.77 12.80
C THR A 102 -4.56 0.72 11.85
N GLY A 103 -5.52 -0.16 12.15
CA GLY A 103 -6.80 -0.23 11.45
C GLY A 103 -6.74 -0.65 9.98
N ILE A 104 -5.58 -1.05 9.46
CA ILE A 104 -5.47 -1.53 8.08
C ILE A 104 -5.75 -3.03 8.01
N ASN A 105 -6.71 -3.41 7.18
CA ASN A 105 -7.01 -4.78 6.82
C ASN A 105 -6.43 -5.08 5.43
N VAL A 106 -5.53 -6.06 5.36
CA VAL A 106 -4.83 -6.47 4.13
C VAL A 106 -5.46 -7.75 3.62
N ILE A 107 -5.98 -7.73 2.39
CA ILE A 107 -6.85 -8.77 1.85
C ILE A 107 -6.25 -9.31 0.55
N PRO A 108 -5.85 -10.59 0.49
CA PRO A 108 -5.55 -11.23 -0.77
C PRO A 108 -6.85 -11.43 -1.57
N ASP A 109 -6.89 -10.92 -2.78
CA ASP A 109 -8.06 -11.01 -3.67
C ASP A 109 -7.62 -11.26 -5.12
N SER A 110 -7.89 -12.45 -5.62
CA SER A 110 -7.73 -12.78 -7.04
C SER A 110 -6.30 -12.55 -7.56
N GLY A 111 -5.30 -13.04 -6.84
CA GLY A 111 -3.88 -12.86 -7.20
C GLY A 111 -3.36 -11.42 -7.01
N ARG A 112 -4.09 -10.58 -6.29
CA ARG A 112 -3.71 -9.21 -5.94
C ARG A 112 -3.95 -8.96 -4.46
N TRP A 113 -3.40 -7.86 -3.94
CA TRP A 113 -3.64 -7.41 -2.59
C TRP A 113 -4.54 -6.18 -2.61
N ARG A 114 -5.50 -6.15 -1.71
CA ARG A 114 -6.38 -5.01 -1.47
C ARG A 114 -6.23 -4.57 -0.03
N TYR A 115 -6.38 -3.27 0.17
CA TYR A 115 -6.21 -2.64 1.48
C TYR A 115 -7.52 -1.99 1.87
N GLN A 116 -7.85 -2.09 3.15
CA GLN A 116 -9.03 -1.44 3.71
C GLN A 116 -8.66 -0.72 5.00
N SER A 117 -9.30 0.41 5.21
CA SER A 117 -9.33 1.10 6.48
C SER A 117 -10.75 1.50 6.80
N ARG A 118 -11.15 1.37 8.07
CA ARG A 118 -12.46 1.79 8.54
C ARG A 118 -13.63 1.17 7.75
N GLY A 119 -13.44 -0.03 7.18
CA GLY A 119 -14.41 -0.76 6.39
C GLY A 119 -14.49 -0.36 4.91
N PHE A 120 -13.74 0.63 4.44
CA PHE A 120 -13.67 1.07 3.05
C PHE A 120 -12.34 0.70 2.41
N TYR A 121 -12.34 0.49 1.09
CA TYR A 121 -11.10 0.22 0.37
C TYR A 121 -10.22 1.46 0.27
N ILE A 122 -8.91 1.22 0.18
CA ILE A 122 -7.91 2.18 -0.27
C ILE A 122 -7.61 1.79 -1.72
N ASP A 123 -8.04 2.60 -2.67
CA ASP A 123 -7.99 2.30 -4.11
C ASP A 123 -6.92 3.10 -4.85
N GLN A 124 -6.19 3.95 -4.16
CA GLN A 124 -5.04 4.67 -4.68
C GLN A 124 -3.88 4.66 -3.69
N ILE A 125 -2.67 4.54 -4.22
CA ILE A 125 -1.42 4.64 -3.48
C ILE A 125 -0.60 5.77 -4.08
N GLU A 126 0.06 6.55 -3.24
CA GLU A 126 1.01 7.56 -3.65
C GLU A 126 2.45 7.01 -3.60
N GLU A 127 3.26 7.45 -4.54
CA GLU A 127 4.72 7.34 -4.49
C GLU A 127 5.30 8.75 -4.48
N ASP A 128 5.97 9.15 -3.39
CA ASP A 128 6.46 10.52 -3.11
C ASP A 128 5.38 11.60 -3.24
N GLY A 129 4.14 11.28 -2.86
CA GLY A 129 2.98 12.17 -2.90
C GLY A 129 2.32 12.32 -4.28
N LEU A 130 2.75 11.56 -5.29
CA LEU A 130 2.07 11.47 -6.58
C LEU A 130 1.22 10.21 -6.63
N SER A 131 -0.05 10.39 -6.96
CA SER A 131 -1.03 9.30 -6.99
C SER A 131 -0.73 8.29 -8.07
N THR A 132 -0.78 7.01 -7.68
CA THR A 132 -0.78 5.85 -8.58
C THR A 132 -2.01 4.99 -8.29
N THR A 133 -2.55 4.34 -9.32
CA THR A 133 -3.72 3.47 -9.15
C THR A 133 -3.32 2.13 -8.55
N VAL A 134 -4.11 1.64 -7.61
CA VAL A 134 -3.96 0.29 -7.03
C VAL A 134 -4.70 -0.73 -7.88
N ALA A 135 -4.15 -1.94 -7.97
CA ALA A 135 -4.84 -3.07 -8.58
C ALA A 135 -6.22 -3.30 -7.93
N GLY A 136 -7.25 -3.50 -8.75
CA GLY A 136 -8.63 -3.69 -8.29
C GLY A 136 -9.44 -2.40 -8.14
N SER A 137 -8.87 -1.23 -8.32
CA SER A 137 -9.59 0.04 -8.31
C SER A 137 -10.65 0.13 -9.40
N SER A 138 -10.45 -0.54 -10.52
CA SER A 138 -11.41 -0.65 -11.64
C SER A 138 -12.61 -1.55 -11.36
N GLY A 139 -12.65 -2.22 -10.21
CA GLY A 139 -13.68 -3.21 -9.87
C GLY A 139 -13.39 -4.61 -10.40
N ASN A 140 -12.49 -4.78 -11.36
CA ASN A 140 -12.00 -6.08 -11.83
C ASN A 140 -10.47 -6.15 -11.70
N PRO A 141 -9.96 -6.81 -10.65
CA PRO A 141 -8.52 -6.88 -10.38
C PRO A 141 -7.71 -7.60 -11.47
N TYR A 142 -8.35 -8.43 -12.29
CA TYR A 142 -7.68 -9.12 -13.38
C TYR A 142 -7.27 -8.18 -14.53
N ASN A 143 -7.98 -7.07 -14.68
CA ASN A 143 -7.74 -6.10 -15.76
C ASN A 143 -6.73 -5.02 -15.36
N ASP A 144 -6.21 -5.05 -14.14
CA ASP A 144 -5.23 -4.07 -13.68
C ASP A 144 -3.80 -4.57 -13.93
N PRO A 145 -3.02 -3.84 -14.72
CA PRO A 145 -1.62 -4.19 -14.98
C PRO A 145 -0.68 -3.75 -13.85
N GLN A 146 -1.20 -3.05 -12.86
CA GLN A 146 -0.44 -2.43 -11.79
C GLN A 146 0.13 -3.47 -10.82
N SER A 147 1.36 -3.26 -10.37
CA SER A 147 1.99 -4.01 -9.29
C SER A 147 2.63 -3.04 -8.30
N MET A 148 2.69 -3.44 -7.03
CA MET A 148 3.45 -2.69 -6.04
C MET A 148 4.94 -2.74 -6.36
N SER A 149 5.65 -1.66 -6.09
CA SER A 149 7.10 -1.66 -6.15
C SER A 149 7.69 -2.44 -4.97
N ASN A 150 8.88 -3.00 -5.17
CA ASN A 150 9.60 -3.73 -4.13
C ASN A 150 9.90 -2.80 -2.93
N LEU A 151 9.67 -3.30 -1.71
CA LEU A 151 9.84 -2.52 -0.48
C LEU A 151 11.28 -2.00 -0.27
N ALA A 152 12.28 -2.65 -0.86
CA ALA A 152 13.69 -2.27 -0.75
C ALA A 152 14.00 -0.84 -1.24
N ILE A 153 13.16 -0.26 -2.12
CA ILE A 153 13.36 1.09 -2.64
C ILE A 153 12.79 2.20 -1.73
N TYR A 154 12.03 1.85 -0.69
CA TYR A 154 11.35 2.83 0.15
C TYR A 154 12.13 3.10 1.44
N ASP A 155 12.13 4.35 1.84
CA ASP A 155 12.61 4.84 3.14
C ASP A 155 11.58 4.54 4.23
N HIS A 156 10.30 4.86 3.97
CA HIS A 156 9.20 4.62 4.89
C HIS A 156 7.86 4.60 4.16
N ILE A 157 6.82 4.20 4.90
CA ILE A 157 5.44 4.20 4.43
C ILE A 157 4.62 5.11 5.35
N GLU A 158 3.91 6.06 4.77
CA GLU A 158 2.95 6.92 5.46
C GLU A 158 1.53 6.43 5.17
N VAL A 159 0.69 6.34 6.18
CA VAL A 159 -0.71 5.93 6.05
C VAL A 159 -1.61 6.97 6.68
N VAL A 160 -2.52 7.51 5.90
CA VAL A 160 -3.57 8.43 6.33
C VAL A 160 -4.90 7.71 6.28
N ARG A 161 -5.63 7.69 7.39
CA ARG A 161 -6.92 7.00 7.50
C ARG A 161 -8.09 7.97 7.34
N GLY A 162 -9.14 7.51 6.65
CA GLY A 162 -10.29 8.34 6.27
C GLY A 162 -10.08 9.12 4.99
N PRO A 163 -11.07 9.88 4.52
CA PRO A 163 -11.00 10.63 3.28
C PRO A 163 -9.80 11.58 3.22
N THR A 164 -9.08 11.55 2.10
CA THR A 164 -7.89 12.39 1.82
C THR A 164 -8.15 13.34 0.66
N GLY A 165 -9.27 14.05 0.73
CA GLY A 165 -9.76 14.85 -0.37
C GLY A 165 -8.81 15.92 -0.91
N LEU A 166 -7.84 16.40 -0.11
CA LEU A 166 -6.84 17.37 -0.56
C LEU A 166 -5.80 16.77 -1.51
N THR A 167 -5.47 15.50 -1.36
CA THR A 167 -4.51 14.81 -2.24
C THR A 167 -5.24 13.97 -3.29
N GLN A 168 -6.34 13.31 -2.92
CA GLN A 168 -7.08 12.39 -3.78
C GLN A 168 -8.59 12.49 -3.57
N SER A 169 -9.25 13.41 -4.26
CA SER A 169 -10.69 13.62 -4.09
C SER A 169 -11.58 12.55 -4.73
N ASN A 170 -11.06 11.75 -5.66
CA ASN A 170 -11.80 10.76 -6.47
C ASN A 170 -11.60 9.30 -6.02
N SER A 171 -11.21 9.08 -4.77
CA SER A 171 -10.98 7.75 -4.17
C SER A 171 -12.15 7.29 -3.28
N GLU A 172 -12.09 6.05 -2.79
CA GLU A 172 -12.90 5.56 -1.69
C GLU A 172 -12.47 6.22 -0.35
N PRO A 173 -13.37 6.32 0.65
CA PRO A 173 -13.06 7.04 1.89
C PRO A 173 -12.22 6.23 2.91
N GLY A 174 -11.52 5.20 2.48
CA GLY A 174 -10.67 4.37 3.35
C GLY A 174 -9.40 5.10 3.80
N GLY A 175 -8.77 5.84 2.90
CA GLY A 175 -7.52 6.54 3.19
C GLY A 175 -6.55 6.58 2.02
N THR A 176 -5.31 6.95 2.34
CA THR A 176 -4.19 6.98 1.40
C THR A 176 -2.97 6.31 2.01
N ILE A 177 -2.24 5.57 1.20
CA ILE A 177 -0.92 5.02 1.51
C ILE A 177 0.07 5.77 0.63
N ASN A 178 1.09 6.38 1.23
CA ASN A 178 2.19 7.02 0.51
C ASN A 178 3.50 6.29 0.79
N ALA A 179 4.11 5.75 -0.23
CA ALA A 179 5.41 5.09 -0.18
C ALA A 179 6.51 6.09 -0.55
N VAL A 180 7.35 6.44 0.40
CA VAL A 180 8.42 7.45 0.21
C VAL A 180 9.70 6.74 -0.18
N ARG A 181 10.25 7.10 -1.36
CA ARG A 181 11.44 6.46 -1.91
C ARG A 181 12.71 6.89 -1.17
N LYS A 182 13.66 5.96 -1.09
CA LYS A 182 15.03 6.23 -0.64
C LYS A 182 15.69 7.29 -1.51
N ARG A 183 16.42 8.20 -0.89
CA ARG A 183 17.19 9.27 -1.53
C ARG A 183 18.69 8.98 -1.46
N PRO A 184 19.50 9.56 -2.35
CA PRO A 184 20.94 9.49 -2.24
C PRO A 184 21.45 10.12 -0.95
N THR A 185 22.60 9.64 -0.48
CA THR A 185 23.30 10.13 0.71
C THR A 185 24.56 10.90 0.34
N ALA A 186 24.97 11.85 1.16
CA ALA A 186 26.23 12.57 0.96
C ALA A 186 27.42 11.65 1.23
N ASN A 187 27.37 10.89 2.32
CA ASN A 187 28.39 9.90 2.66
C ASN A 187 28.17 8.62 1.88
N THR A 188 29.24 8.00 1.44
CA THR A 188 29.21 6.70 0.78
C THR A 188 28.74 5.63 1.77
N GLN A 189 27.75 4.84 1.37
CA GLN A 189 27.29 3.68 2.10
C GLN A 189 26.91 2.58 1.12
N ALA A 190 27.21 1.35 1.46
CA ALA A 190 26.78 0.18 0.72
C ALA A 190 26.27 -0.88 1.68
N THR A 191 25.20 -1.56 1.28
CA THR A 191 24.61 -2.64 2.08
C THR A 191 24.31 -3.82 1.16
N LEU A 192 24.68 -5.01 1.59
CA LEU A 192 24.28 -6.27 0.99
C LEU A 192 23.44 -7.05 1.98
N SER A 193 22.20 -7.36 1.60
CA SER A 193 21.26 -8.11 2.44
C SER A 193 20.94 -9.45 1.79
N PHE A 194 21.05 -10.52 2.54
CA PHE A 194 20.61 -11.87 2.17
C PHE A 194 19.53 -12.34 3.13
N MET A 195 18.50 -13.00 2.60
CA MET A 195 17.46 -13.63 3.40
C MET A 195 17.09 -15.00 2.87
N ALA A 196 16.73 -15.91 3.76
CA ALA A 196 16.17 -17.21 3.41
C ALA A 196 15.20 -17.69 4.49
N ASP A 197 14.16 -18.43 4.10
CA ASP A 197 13.16 -18.94 5.03
C ASP A 197 12.97 -20.47 4.94
N ARG A 198 12.22 -21.02 5.90
CA ARG A 198 11.97 -22.46 5.98
C ARG A 198 11.21 -23.07 4.80
N PHE A 199 10.48 -22.27 4.01
CA PHE A 199 9.78 -22.73 2.81
C PHE A 199 10.67 -22.71 1.56
N GLY A 200 11.91 -22.24 1.69
CA GLY A 200 12.86 -22.11 0.61
C GLY A 200 12.69 -20.83 -0.21
N ALA A 201 12.05 -19.82 0.38
CA ALA A 201 12.19 -18.47 -0.15
C ALA A 201 13.62 -17.96 0.09
N ALA A 202 14.15 -17.20 -0.86
CA ALA A 202 15.46 -16.56 -0.75
C ALA A 202 15.47 -15.21 -1.46
N GLY A 203 16.23 -14.26 -0.93
CA GLY A 203 16.37 -12.92 -1.50
C GLY A 203 17.77 -12.35 -1.31
N LEU A 204 18.20 -11.57 -2.29
CA LEU A 204 19.43 -10.80 -2.26
C LEU A 204 19.11 -9.36 -2.64
N ILE A 205 19.55 -8.40 -1.80
CA ILE A 205 19.37 -6.98 -2.03
C ILE A 205 20.72 -6.30 -1.92
N GLY A 206 21.10 -5.54 -2.93
CA GLY A 206 22.25 -4.64 -2.92
C GLY A 206 21.77 -3.19 -2.96
N ASP A 207 22.35 -2.33 -2.12
CA ASP A 207 22.01 -0.91 -2.01
C ASP A 207 23.30 -0.11 -1.83
N VAL A 208 23.62 0.74 -2.78
CA VAL A 208 24.79 1.60 -2.74
C VAL A 208 24.39 3.05 -3.00
N SER A 209 24.91 3.96 -2.19
CA SER A 209 24.62 5.38 -2.25
C SER A 209 25.84 6.22 -1.86
N GLY A 210 25.96 7.40 -2.43
CA GLY A 210 27.02 8.34 -2.07
C GLY A 210 27.12 9.52 -3.01
N SER A 211 28.06 10.40 -2.69
CA SER A 211 28.46 11.52 -3.55
C SER A 211 29.21 11.03 -4.77
N LEU A 212 28.96 11.69 -5.91
CA LEU A 212 29.60 11.43 -7.20
C LEU A 212 30.67 12.50 -7.54
N ASN A 213 30.77 13.53 -6.71
CA ASN A 213 31.78 14.60 -6.82
C ASN A 213 32.28 15.03 -5.44
N SER A 214 33.41 15.73 -5.41
CA SER A 214 34.08 16.19 -4.18
C SER A 214 33.29 17.27 -3.40
N SER A 215 32.46 18.05 -4.09
CA SER A 215 31.60 19.06 -3.45
C SER A 215 30.33 18.51 -2.83
N HIS A 216 30.09 17.20 -2.96
CA HIS A 216 28.86 16.54 -2.50
C HIS A 216 27.57 17.12 -3.11
N SER A 217 27.67 17.93 -4.15
CA SER A 217 26.52 18.54 -4.83
C SER A 217 25.80 17.59 -5.77
N VAL A 218 26.48 16.54 -6.26
CA VAL A 218 25.87 15.47 -7.07
C VAL A 218 25.96 14.15 -6.32
N ARG A 219 24.83 13.52 -6.10
CA ARG A 219 24.71 12.28 -5.32
C ARG A 219 23.90 11.25 -6.08
N GLY A 220 24.27 9.99 -5.93
CA GLY A 220 23.60 8.87 -6.59
C GLY A 220 23.25 7.74 -5.63
N ARG A 221 22.24 6.96 -5.99
CA ARG A 221 21.91 5.70 -5.31
C ARG A 221 21.46 4.66 -6.33
N LEU A 222 21.87 3.42 -6.11
CA LEU A 222 21.45 2.26 -6.87
C LEU A 222 20.99 1.16 -5.92
N VAL A 223 19.78 0.66 -6.12
CA VAL A 223 19.23 -0.48 -5.36
C VAL A 223 18.86 -1.59 -6.34
N SER A 224 19.33 -2.80 -6.07
CA SER A 224 18.97 -3.99 -6.84
C SER A 224 18.41 -5.08 -5.93
N SER A 225 17.47 -5.87 -6.44
CA SER A 225 16.89 -6.99 -5.69
C SER A 225 16.63 -8.18 -6.60
N LEU A 226 16.98 -9.36 -6.09
CA LEU A 226 16.66 -10.66 -6.69
C LEU A 226 15.94 -11.47 -5.62
N THR A 227 14.73 -11.94 -5.90
CA THR A 227 13.95 -12.73 -4.95
C THR A 227 13.39 -13.98 -5.61
N ARG A 228 13.34 -15.04 -4.84
CA ARG A 228 12.63 -16.26 -5.14
C ARG A 228 11.84 -16.64 -3.90
N ASN A 229 10.54 -16.39 -3.93
CA ASN A 229 9.66 -16.78 -2.85
C ASN A 229 9.01 -18.12 -3.18
N LYS A 230 9.14 -19.07 -2.27
CA LYS A 230 8.29 -20.23 -2.19
C LYS A 230 7.32 -20.02 -1.05
N THR A 231 6.14 -20.57 -1.16
CA THR A 231 5.13 -20.49 -0.11
C THR A 231 4.89 -21.88 0.48
N PHE A 232 4.03 -21.94 1.47
CA PHE A 232 3.59 -23.21 2.05
C PHE A 232 2.63 -24.01 1.14
N GLN A 233 2.14 -23.39 0.07
CA GLN A 233 1.29 -24.07 -0.91
C GLN A 233 2.13 -24.88 -1.89
N ASP A 234 1.60 -26.00 -2.35
CA ASP A 234 2.30 -26.95 -3.23
C ASP A 234 2.81 -26.29 -4.52
N LYS A 235 2.08 -25.30 -5.02
CA LYS A 235 2.39 -24.66 -6.30
C LYS A 235 2.06 -23.17 -6.27
N ASN A 236 2.94 -22.37 -5.64
CA ASN A 236 2.76 -20.90 -5.64
C ASN A 236 4.13 -20.18 -5.54
N PRO A 237 5.12 -20.46 -6.42
CA PRO A 237 6.39 -19.75 -6.41
C PRO A 237 6.25 -18.38 -7.04
N THR A 238 7.02 -17.40 -6.51
CA THR A 238 7.20 -16.07 -7.10
C THR A 238 8.68 -15.81 -7.30
N LYS A 239 9.06 -15.26 -8.46
CA LYS A 239 10.41 -14.76 -8.76
C LYS A 239 10.33 -13.28 -9.03
N GLY A 240 11.20 -12.50 -8.40
CA GLY A 240 11.27 -11.05 -8.56
C GLY A 240 12.65 -10.57 -8.93
N GLN A 241 12.71 -9.56 -9.80
CA GLN A 241 13.91 -8.81 -10.14
C GLN A 241 13.57 -7.33 -10.12
N MET A 242 14.44 -6.52 -9.53
CA MET A 242 14.24 -5.08 -9.47
C MET A 242 15.57 -4.35 -9.57
N LEU A 243 15.57 -3.24 -10.29
CA LEU A 243 16.65 -2.27 -10.36
C LEU A 243 16.04 -0.86 -10.20
N TYR A 244 16.54 -0.11 -9.24
CA TYR A 244 16.17 1.27 -8.96
C TYR A 244 17.40 2.14 -8.95
N GLY A 245 17.36 3.27 -9.65
CA GLY A 245 18.42 4.27 -9.67
C GLY A 245 17.87 5.66 -9.45
N ILE A 246 18.61 6.50 -8.72
CA ILE A 246 18.25 7.90 -8.48
C ILE A 246 19.50 8.76 -8.38
N LEU A 247 19.44 9.94 -8.99
CA LEU A 247 20.43 11.00 -8.93
C LEU A 247 19.81 12.26 -8.35
N GLU A 248 20.53 12.95 -7.49
CA GLU A 248 20.21 14.29 -7.00
C GLU A 248 21.37 15.23 -7.29
N ALA A 249 21.06 16.44 -7.77
CA ALA A 249 22.01 17.50 -8.00
C ALA A 249 21.53 18.78 -7.35
N ASP A 250 22.36 19.40 -6.51
CA ASP A 250 22.16 20.75 -6.01
C ASP A 250 22.65 21.73 -7.09
N ILE A 251 21.81 22.68 -7.48
CA ILE A 251 22.03 23.67 -8.53
C ILE A 251 22.07 25.03 -7.85
N GLY A 252 23.26 25.50 -7.53
CA GLY A 252 23.46 26.63 -6.63
C GLY A 252 23.04 26.27 -5.20
N GLU A 253 22.68 27.28 -4.41
CA GLU A 253 22.29 27.10 -3.00
C GLU A 253 20.81 26.84 -2.82
N ASP A 254 20.00 27.27 -3.78
CA ASP A 254 18.53 27.33 -3.66
C ASP A 254 17.78 26.26 -4.44
N SER A 255 18.45 25.53 -5.32
CA SER A 255 17.75 24.58 -6.21
C SER A 255 18.30 23.17 -6.10
N LYS A 256 17.40 22.21 -6.23
CA LYS A 256 17.72 20.79 -6.29
C LYS A 256 16.94 20.14 -7.41
N ALA A 257 17.64 19.40 -8.27
CA ALA A 257 17.06 18.54 -9.28
C ALA A 257 17.23 17.06 -8.88
N THR A 258 16.21 16.26 -9.13
CA THR A 258 16.23 14.81 -8.89
C THR A 258 15.74 14.10 -10.15
N LEU A 259 16.41 13.03 -10.53
CA LEU A 259 16.01 12.14 -11.62
C LEU A 259 16.16 10.70 -11.16
N GLY A 260 15.16 9.88 -11.38
CA GLY A 260 15.23 8.47 -11.01
C GLY A 260 14.39 7.56 -11.87
N GLY A 261 14.61 6.26 -11.70
CA GLY A 261 13.89 5.24 -12.44
C GLY A 261 13.88 3.89 -11.77
N LEU A 262 12.90 3.08 -12.15
CA LEU A 262 12.67 1.73 -11.66
C LEU A 262 12.38 0.79 -12.83
N TYR A 263 13.02 -0.35 -12.82
CA TYR A 263 12.62 -1.53 -13.58
C TYR A 263 12.33 -2.68 -12.63
N GLN A 264 11.15 -3.28 -12.73
CA GLN A 264 10.76 -4.44 -11.94
C GLN A 264 10.08 -5.48 -12.82
N ARG A 265 10.45 -6.75 -12.63
CA ARG A 265 9.79 -7.91 -13.21
C ARG A 265 9.44 -8.89 -12.10
N THR A 266 8.21 -9.36 -12.11
CA THR A 266 7.74 -10.42 -11.21
C THR A 266 7.10 -11.53 -12.04
N GLU A 267 7.45 -12.77 -11.75
CA GLU A 267 6.80 -13.97 -12.28
C GLU A 267 6.26 -14.76 -11.12
N GLU A 268 5.00 -15.11 -11.17
CA GLU A 268 4.33 -15.86 -10.10
C GLU A 268 3.41 -16.93 -10.67
N THR A 269 3.24 -18.02 -9.92
CA THR A 269 2.17 -19.00 -10.14
C THR A 269 1.03 -18.63 -9.20
N PRO A 270 -0.06 -18.05 -9.71
CA PRO A 270 -1.08 -17.50 -8.83
C PRO A 270 -2.00 -18.56 -8.26
N ASP A 271 -2.39 -18.38 -7.02
CA ASP A 271 -3.59 -18.95 -6.44
C ASP A 271 -4.71 -17.90 -6.50
N PHE A 272 -5.45 -17.86 -7.63
CA PHE A 272 -6.43 -16.81 -7.84
C PHE A 272 -7.63 -16.89 -6.90
N TYR A 273 -8.04 -18.10 -6.56
CA TYR A 273 -9.33 -18.30 -5.93
C TYR A 273 -9.24 -18.96 -4.56
N GLY A 274 -8.06 -19.37 -4.13
CA GLY A 274 -7.88 -20.06 -2.87
C GLY A 274 -8.72 -21.33 -2.80
N VAL A 275 -9.24 -21.63 -1.64
CA VAL A 275 -10.03 -22.81 -1.39
C VAL A 275 -11.53 -22.48 -1.25
N PRO A 276 -12.43 -23.35 -1.72
CA PRO A 276 -13.87 -23.17 -1.52
C PRO A 276 -14.27 -23.55 -0.09
N MET A 277 -15.51 -23.19 0.26
CA MET A 277 -16.21 -23.66 1.44
C MET A 277 -17.47 -24.43 1.05
N GLY A 278 -17.90 -25.32 1.89
CA GLY A 278 -19.23 -25.91 1.82
C GLY A 278 -20.30 -24.88 2.16
N ASN A 279 -21.59 -25.21 1.87
CA ASN A 279 -22.70 -24.34 2.20
C ASN A 279 -22.91 -24.35 3.73
N GLY A 280 -22.41 -23.33 4.42
CA GLY A 280 -22.50 -23.18 5.86
C GLY A 280 -21.42 -23.91 6.68
N PHE A 281 -20.43 -24.55 6.07
CA PHE A 281 -19.36 -25.26 6.77
C PHE A 281 -17.99 -25.11 6.09
N ASP A 282 -16.93 -25.26 6.89
CA ASP A 282 -15.55 -25.33 6.40
C ASP A 282 -15.24 -26.74 5.94
N LEU A 283 -14.71 -26.88 4.71
CA LEU A 283 -14.25 -28.16 4.17
C LEU A 283 -12.97 -28.69 4.79
N ASN A 284 -12.30 -27.87 5.60
CA ASN A 284 -11.04 -28.21 6.28
C ASN A 284 -9.93 -28.72 5.35
N LEU A 285 -9.89 -28.21 4.12
CA LEU A 285 -8.83 -28.58 3.16
C LEU A 285 -7.44 -28.34 3.74
N PRO A 286 -6.42 -29.14 3.41
CA PRO A 286 -5.03 -28.87 3.78
C PRO A 286 -4.61 -27.45 3.39
N ARG A 287 -3.70 -26.85 4.18
CA ARG A 287 -3.26 -25.45 3.89
C ARG A 287 -2.47 -25.32 2.59
N ASP A 288 -1.78 -26.37 2.19
CA ASP A 288 -1.00 -26.50 0.95
C ASP A 288 -1.84 -26.73 -0.30
N THR A 289 -3.15 -26.97 -0.16
CA THR A 289 -4.07 -27.19 -1.29
C THR A 289 -3.95 -26.10 -2.33
N TYR A 290 -3.73 -26.52 -3.59
CA TYR A 290 -3.70 -25.68 -4.78
C TYR A 290 -4.72 -26.17 -5.81
N LEU A 291 -5.65 -25.31 -6.22
CA LEU A 291 -6.74 -25.65 -7.13
C LEU A 291 -6.59 -25.03 -8.52
N GLY A 292 -5.38 -24.67 -8.89
CA GLY A 292 -5.03 -24.14 -10.20
C GLY A 292 -4.61 -25.24 -11.18
N ALA A 293 -3.81 -24.86 -12.18
CA ALA A 293 -3.15 -25.75 -13.11
C ALA A 293 -1.62 -25.60 -13.00
N GLU A 294 -0.86 -26.64 -13.39
CA GLU A 294 0.61 -26.61 -13.35
C GLU A 294 1.21 -25.45 -14.14
N TRP A 295 0.59 -25.09 -15.25
CA TRP A 295 1.02 -24.06 -16.18
C TRP A 295 0.52 -22.65 -15.83
N ASN A 296 -0.19 -22.47 -14.72
CA ASN A 296 -0.61 -21.12 -14.27
C ASN A 296 0.57 -20.20 -14.11
N GLN A 297 0.47 -19.02 -14.71
CA GLN A 297 1.51 -18.03 -14.67
C GLN A 297 0.96 -16.61 -14.78
N ILE A 298 1.51 -15.71 -13.97
CA ILE A 298 1.42 -14.26 -14.15
C ILE A 298 2.83 -13.72 -14.35
N ARG A 299 2.99 -12.83 -15.32
CA ARG A 299 4.18 -12.00 -15.50
C ARG A 299 3.79 -10.55 -15.36
N LEU A 300 4.42 -9.86 -14.43
CA LEU A 300 4.22 -8.45 -14.16
C LEU A 300 5.49 -7.69 -14.50
N TYR A 301 5.35 -6.58 -15.21
CA TYR A 301 6.43 -5.65 -15.50
C TYR A 301 6.05 -4.26 -15.05
N LYS A 302 6.94 -3.57 -14.38
CA LYS A 302 6.82 -2.15 -14.02
C LYS A 302 8.08 -1.41 -14.49
N ARG A 303 7.88 -0.32 -15.22
CA ARG A 303 8.91 0.62 -15.62
C ARG A 303 8.46 1.99 -15.21
N ASN A 304 9.27 2.64 -14.42
CA ASN A 304 8.95 3.96 -13.89
C ASN A 304 10.13 4.90 -14.14
N VAL A 305 9.84 6.14 -14.50
CA VAL A 305 10.78 7.24 -14.56
C VAL A 305 10.13 8.43 -13.87
N PHE A 306 10.89 9.10 -13.03
CA PHE A 306 10.40 10.28 -12.32
C PHE A 306 11.47 11.38 -12.26
N ALA A 307 11.01 12.62 -12.18
CA ALA A 307 11.85 13.78 -12.00
C ALA A 307 11.23 14.73 -10.98
N GLU A 308 12.05 15.38 -10.20
CA GLU A 308 11.62 16.41 -9.24
C GLU A 308 12.54 17.62 -9.34
N PHE A 309 11.96 18.78 -9.14
CA PHE A 309 12.69 20.04 -9.03
C PHE A 309 12.14 20.82 -7.86
N ASP A 310 13.02 21.17 -6.94
CA ASP A 310 12.76 21.99 -5.76
C ASP A 310 13.56 23.27 -5.87
N HIS A 311 12.92 24.43 -5.66
CA HIS A 311 13.57 25.74 -5.65
C HIS A 311 13.10 26.56 -4.46
N GLN A 312 14.05 27.04 -3.66
CA GLN A 312 13.81 27.97 -2.57
C GLN A 312 13.74 29.37 -3.16
N ILE A 313 12.51 29.93 -3.30
CA ILE A 313 12.30 31.27 -3.88
C ILE A 313 12.90 32.35 -2.97
N ASN A 314 12.76 32.16 -1.67
CA ASN A 314 13.36 32.95 -0.61
C ASN A 314 13.28 32.16 0.72
N ASP A 315 13.72 32.72 1.84
CA ASP A 315 13.73 32.07 3.16
C ASP A 315 12.38 31.43 3.57
N ASN A 316 11.29 31.95 3.06
CA ASN A 316 9.94 31.58 3.50
C ASN A 316 9.16 30.77 2.45
N TRP A 317 9.47 30.89 1.16
CA TRP A 317 8.68 30.30 0.08
C TRP A 317 9.49 29.36 -0.77
N LYS A 318 8.91 28.20 -1.02
CA LYS A 318 9.47 27.12 -1.84
C LYS A 318 8.53 26.78 -2.98
N TRP A 319 9.09 26.62 -4.18
CA TRP A 319 8.45 26.01 -5.32
C TRP A 319 8.92 24.57 -5.48
N SER A 320 7.99 23.65 -5.76
CA SER A 320 8.29 22.25 -6.02
C SER A 320 7.53 21.77 -7.24
N SER A 321 8.19 21.03 -8.12
CA SER A 321 7.59 20.36 -9.27
C SER A 321 8.00 18.91 -9.31
N LYS A 322 7.05 18.01 -9.62
CA LYS A 322 7.25 16.57 -9.68
C LYS A 322 6.60 16.00 -10.93
N LEU A 323 7.26 15.06 -11.55
CA LEU A 323 6.79 14.33 -12.71
C LEU A 323 7.02 12.84 -12.50
N ASN A 324 6.04 12.02 -12.86
CA ASN A 324 6.13 10.57 -12.78
C ASN A 324 5.49 9.94 -14.01
N TYR A 325 6.24 9.08 -14.69
CA TYR A 325 5.73 8.25 -15.78
C TYR A 325 5.90 6.78 -15.42
N ASN A 326 4.80 6.05 -15.43
CA ASN A 326 4.77 4.62 -15.14
C ASN A 326 4.18 3.85 -16.31
N ARG A 327 4.84 2.77 -16.72
CA ARG A 327 4.30 1.78 -17.65
C ARG A 327 4.34 0.42 -16.99
N SER A 328 3.16 -0.16 -16.79
CA SER A 328 2.99 -1.49 -16.22
C SER A 328 2.34 -2.42 -17.25
N SER A 329 2.65 -3.70 -17.19
CA SER A 329 1.93 -4.73 -17.96
C SER A 329 1.81 -6.01 -17.17
N SER A 330 0.71 -6.72 -17.36
CA SER A 330 0.49 -8.05 -16.82
C SER A 330 0.08 -9.00 -17.95
N ALA A 331 0.80 -10.12 -18.08
CA ALA A 331 0.44 -11.24 -18.92
C ALA A 331 0.08 -12.41 -18.01
N GLN A 332 -1.16 -12.85 -18.08
CA GLN A 332 -1.70 -13.87 -17.19
C GLN A 332 -2.28 -15.01 -18.03
N ASN A 333 -1.95 -16.23 -17.65
CA ASN A 333 -2.49 -17.43 -18.26
C ASN A 333 -2.77 -18.44 -17.15
N PHE A 334 -4.03 -18.82 -16.95
CA PHE A 334 -4.39 -19.64 -15.82
C PHE A 334 -5.66 -20.44 -16.03
N ALA A 335 -5.75 -21.56 -15.32
CA ALA A 335 -6.96 -22.31 -15.09
C ALA A 335 -7.16 -22.51 -13.59
N THR A 336 -8.39 -22.73 -13.18
CA THR A 336 -8.74 -23.07 -11.81
C THR A 336 -9.99 -23.94 -11.79
N ALA A 337 -10.05 -24.86 -10.85
CA ALA A 337 -11.26 -25.60 -10.58
C ALA A 337 -12.36 -24.62 -10.16
N ALA A 338 -13.47 -24.60 -10.87
CA ALA A 338 -14.63 -23.77 -10.59
C ALA A 338 -15.88 -24.39 -11.20
N ASN A 339 -17.03 -24.17 -10.58
CA ASN A 339 -18.27 -24.59 -11.18
C ASN A 339 -18.69 -23.70 -12.36
N THR A 340 -19.71 -24.10 -13.09
CA THR A 340 -20.30 -23.32 -14.18
C THR A 340 -20.72 -21.94 -13.68
N GLY A 341 -20.15 -20.87 -14.24
CA GLY A 341 -20.35 -19.51 -13.76
C GLY A 341 -19.29 -19.03 -12.73
N GLY A 342 -18.24 -19.81 -12.45
CA GLY A 342 -17.18 -19.45 -11.51
C GLY A 342 -17.62 -19.46 -10.04
N ARG A 343 -18.63 -20.24 -9.71
CA ARG A 343 -19.21 -20.34 -8.37
C ARG A 343 -19.03 -21.74 -7.83
N PHE A 344 -18.56 -21.86 -6.59
CA PHE A 344 -18.62 -23.08 -5.81
C PHE A 344 -19.90 -23.05 -4.95
N ALA A 345 -21.05 -23.14 -5.59
CA ALA A 345 -22.30 -23.21 -4.85
C ALA A 345 -22.51 -24.65 -4.36
N GLY A 346 -22.57 -24.85 -3.05
CA GLY A 346 -23.08 -26.09 -2.48
C GLY A 346 -22.17 -27.30 -2.61
N ILE A 347 -20.84 -27.15 -2.44
CA ILE A 347 -19.96 -28.32 -2.30
C ILE A 347 -20.39 -29.12 -1.07
N GLY A 348 -20.73 -30.42 -1.29
CA GLY A 348 -21.06 -31.32 -0.21
C GLY A 348 -19.84 -31.72 0.63
N GLN A 349 -20.09 -32.38 1.77
CA GLN A 349 -19.03 -32.90 2.63
C GLN A 349 -18.13 -33.93 1.96
N ASN A 350 -18.63 -34.64 0.92
CA ASN A 350 -17.86 -35.58 0.11
C ASN A 350 -16.87 -34.89 -0.84
N GLY A 351 -16.88 -33.55 -0.93
CA GLY A 351 -15.98 -32.77 -1.78
C GLY A 351 -16.30 -32.85 -3.28
N ILE A 352 -17.36 -33.54 -3.66
CA ILE A 352 -17.77 -33.66 -5.07
C ILE A 352 -18.55 -32.39 -5.42
N PHE A 353 -18.21 -31.77 -6.55
CA PHE A 353 -18.98 -30.72 -7.15
C PHE A 353 -19.26 -31.01 -8.62
N THR A 354 -20.55 -31.03 -8.92
CA THR A 354 -21.06 -31.26 -10.26
C THR A 354 -21.10 -29.97 -11.07
N GLY A 355 -20.85 -30.08 -12.37
CA GLY A 355 -20.78 -28.92 -13.25
C GLY A 355 -19.49 -28.09 -13.07
N ALA A 356 -18.50 -28.66 -12.42
CA ALA A 356 -17.17 -28.03 -12.34
C ALA A 356 -16.52 -28.01 -13.71
N THR A 357 -15.98 -26.91 -14.04
CA THR A 357 -15.24 -26.72 -15.29
C THR A 357 -13.96 -25.97 -14.98
N ASP A 358 -12.91 -26.26 -15.72
CA ASP A 358 -11.71 -25.47 -15.69
C ASP A 358 -12.04 -24.07 -16.18
N ASN A 359 -11.86 -23.09 -15.31
CA ASN A 359 -11.98 -21.70 -15.68
C ASN A 359 -10.68 -21.25 -16.35
N ILE A 360 -10.58 -21.49 -17.67
CA ILE A 360 -9.38 -21.24 -18.44
C ILE A 360 -9.43 -19.82 -18.99
N GLN A 361 -8.44 -19.01 -18.63
CA GLN A 361 -8.40 -17.58 -18.97
C GLN A 361 -6.99 -17.14 -19.34
N LYS A 362 -6.91 -16.18 -20.26
CA LYS A 362 -5.71 -15.47 -20.61
C LYS A 362 -6.01 -13.97 -20.58
N TYR A 363 -5.21 -13.19 -19.85
CA TYR A 363 -5.34 -11.75 -19.76
C TYR A 363 -4.02 -11.08 -20.13
N ASP A 364 -4.08 -10.16 -21.09
CA ASP A 364 -2.98 -9.30 -21.46
C ASP A 364 -3.40 -7.85 -21.21
N ASN A 365 -2.78 -7.21 -20.21
CA ASN A 365 -3.14 -5.86 -19.80
C ASN A 365 -1.90 -4.97 -19.83
N THR A 366 -2.10 -3.74 -20.27
CA THR A 366 -1.05 -2.71 -20.26
C THR A 366 -1.62 -1.41 -19.71
N GLY A 367 -0.91 -0.80 -18.77
CA GLY A 367 -1.22 0.50 -18.20
C GLY A 367 -0.09 1.49 -18.44
N LYS A 368 -0.44 2.71 -18.80
CA LYS A 368 0.45 3.85 -18.87
C LYS A 368 -0.12 4.94 -17.99
N GLN A 369 0.69 5.48 -17.11
CA GLN A 369 0.29 6.54 -16.20
C GLN A 369 1.30 7.67 -16.26
N PHE A 370 0.82 8.86 -16.45
CA PHE A 370 1.58 10.09 -16.33
C PHE A 370 0.97 10.93 -15.21
N ALA A 371 1.79 11.42 -14.29
CA ALA A 371 1.38 12.32 -13.23
C ALA A 371 2.37 13.49 -13.17
N PHE A 372 1.82 14.68 -12.98
CA PHE A 372 2.57 15.91 -12.81
C PHE A 372 1.95 16.72 -11.66
N GLN A 373 2.79 17.27 -10.81
CA GLN A 373 2.38 18.20 -9.77
C GLN A 373 3.36 19.36 -9.74
N THR A 374 2.83 20.56 -9.59
CA THR A 374 3.64 21.76 -9.32
C THR A 374 2.91 22.63 -8.29
N GLY A 375 3.66 23.28 -7.43
CA GLY A 375 3.05 24.10 -6.40
C GLY A 375 4.05 24.93 -5.61
N VAL A 376 3.49 25.88 -4.91
CA VAL A 376 4.23 26.78 -4.00
C VAL A 376 3.68 26.57 -2.60
N SER A 377 4.59 26.49 -1.64
CA SER A 377 4.25 26.45 -0.22
C SER A 377 5.21 27.36 0.55
N GLY A 378 4.72 27.96 1.61
CA GLY A 378 5.56 28.87 2.38
C GLY A 378 4.92 29.34 3.66
N LYS A 379 5.63 30.28 4.29
CA LYS A 379 5.33 30.85 5.58
C LYS A 379 5.22 32.36 5.47
N PHE A 380 4.36 32.95 6.27
CA PHE A 380 4.21 34.41 6.39
C PHE A 380 3.79 34.80 7.80
N GLN A 381 4.07 36.00 8.21
CA GLN A 381 3.67 36.52 9.52
C GLN A 381 2.33 37.23 9.45
N ALA A 382 1.40 36.84 10.32
CA ALA A 382 0.15 37.54 10.54
C ALA A 382 -0.34 37.36 11.98
N LEU A 383 -0.97 38.36 12.56
CA LEU A 383 -1.49 38.37 13.92
C LEU A 383 -0.41 38.00 14.98
N GLY A 384 0.87 38.38 14.74
CA GLY A 384 1.97 38.07 15.64
C GLY A 384 2.43 36.60 15.63
N ASN A 385 1.90 35.74 14.74
CA ASN A 385 2.27 34.34 14.62
C ASN A 385 2.67 33.97 13.20
N GLU A 386 3.46 32.90 13.06
CA GLU A 386 3.79 32.30 11.77
C GLU A 386 2.56 31.54 11.21
N GLN A 387 2.21 31.83 9.99
CA GLN A 387 1.18 31.16 9.20
C GLN A 387 1.84 30.36 8.10
N GLN A 388 1.17 29.31 7.58
CA GLN A 388 1.66 28.56 6.42
C GLN A 388 0.58 28.49 5.36
N ALA A 389 0.97 28.56 4.09
CA ALA A 389 0.06 28.42 2.97
C ALA A 389 0.64 27.55 1.87
N PHE A 390 -0.23 26.96 1.08
CA PHE A 390 0.15 26.18 -0.09
C PHE A 390 -0.87 26.31 -1.19
N THR A 391 -0.40 26.16 -2.43
CA THR A 391 -1.20 25.98 -3.62
C THR A 391 -0.52 24.99 -4.53
N ASN A 392 -1.24 23.94 -4.96
CA ASN A 392 -0.71 22.90 -5.83
C ASN A 392 -1.66 22.68 -7.01
N TYR A 393 -1.10 22.57 -8.20
CA TYR A 393 -1.78 22.02 -9.38
C TYR A 393 -1.31 20.58 -9.59
N THR A 394 -2.24 19.67 -9.85
CA THR A 394 -1.97 18.26 -10.13
C THR A 394 -2.65 17.85 -11.43
N TYR A 395 -1.92 17.21 -12.31
CA TYR A 395 -2.40 16.54 -13.50
C TYR A 395 -2.11 15.07 -13.44
N SER A 396 -3.06 14.21 -13.76
CA SER A 396 -2.80 12.79 -13.97
C SER A 396 -3.60 12.25 -15.16
N ARG A 397 -2.96 11.39 -15.94
CA ARG A 397 -3.60 10.63 -17.01
C ARG A 397 -3.20 9.18 -16.91
N GLU A 398 -4.20 8.31 -16.81
CA GLU A 398 -4.05 6.86 -16.79
C GLU A 398 -4.74 6.27 -18.02
N ASN A 399 -4.03 5.43 -18.77
CA ASN A 399 -4.56 4.69 -19.90
C ASN A 399 -4.30 3.20 -19.68
N ASN A 400 -5.37 2.43 -19.61
CA ASN A 400 -5.34 0.97 -19.43
C ASN A 400 -5.98 0.29 -20.63
N SER A 401 -5.22 -0.60 -21.28
CA SER A 401 -5.67 -1.49 -22.35
C SER A 401 -5.72 -2.92 -21.82
N SER A 402 -6.82 -3.62 -22.08
CA SER A 402 -7.09 -4.97 -21.58
C SER A 402 -7.61 -5.85 -22.72
N TYR A 403 -6.87 -6.92 -23.03
CA TYR A 403 -7.27 -7.95 -23.96
C TYR A 403 -7.36 -9.28 -23.22
N ASN A 404 -8.58 -9.83 -23.10
CA ASN A 404 -8.84 -11.02 -22.31
C ASN A 404 -9.50 -12.07 -23.16
N LEU A 405 -9.03 -13.30 -23.03
CA LEU A 405 -9.56 -14.48 -23.68
C LEU A 405 -10.09 -15.46 -22.64
N TRP A 406 -11.20 -16.13 -22.94
CA TRP A 406 -11.67 -17.28 -22.18
C TRP A 406 -12.31 -18.29 -23.11
N LYS A 407 -12.18 -19.58 -22.80
CA LYS A 407 -12.84 -20.66 -23.53
C LYS A 407 -14.10 -21.09 -22.83
N ALA A 408 -15.05 -21.60 -23.63
CA ALA A 408 -16.21 -22.31 -23.11
C ALA A 408 -15.72 -23.50 -22.26
N ARG A 409 -16.40 -23.72 -21.17
CA ARG A 409 -16.03 -24.68 -20.15
C ARG A 409 -16.63 -26.04 -20.52
N THR A 410 -15.84 -27.10 -20.38
CA THR A 410 -16.35 -28.47 -20.38
C THR A 410 -16.77 -28.83 -18.95
N SER A 411 -17.93 -29.45 -18.82
CA SER A 411 -18.39 -29.91 -17.51
C SER A 411 -17.70 -31.23 -17.16
N ASN A 412 -16.85 -31.20 -16.14
CA ASN A 412 -16.23 -32.36 -15.53
C ASN A 412 -16.64 -32.43 -14.06
N GLU A 413 -16.70 -33.63 -13.52
CA GLU A 413 -16.87 -33.87 -12.10
C GLU A 413 -15.49 -33.95 -11.45
N TYR A 414 -15.29 -33.15 -10.39
CA TYR A 414 -14.07 -33.18 -9.60
C TYR A 414 -14.39 -33.49 -8.15
N ASN A 415 -13.46 -34.21 -7.51
CA ASN A 415 -13.41 -34.29 -6.07
C ASN A 415 -12.33 -33.33 -5.56
N ILE A 416 -12.74 -32.34 -4.75
CA ILE A 416 -11.85 -31.28 -4.25
C ILE A 416 -10.74 -31.83 -3.37
N PHE A 417 -10.96 -32.97 -2.68
CA PHE A 417 -9.96 -33.59 -1.81
C PHE A 417 -8.86 -34.34 -2.59
N ASN A 418 -9.14 -34.68 -3.86
CA ASN A 418 -8.22 -35.42 -4.74
C ASN A 418 -7.90 -34.64 -6.01
N TYR A 419 -8.02 -33.33 -6.00
CA TYR A 419 -7.77 -32.49 -7.17
C TYR A 419 -6.29 -32.59 -7.61
N ASP A 420 -6.07 -33.03 -8.84
CA ASP A 420 -4.74 -33.10 -9.45
C ASP A 420 -4.52 -31.91 -10.40
N TRP A 421 -3.81 -30.89 -9.92
CA TRP A 421 -3.47 -29.70 -10.68
C TRP A 421 -2.53 -29.98 -11.88
N LYS A 422 -1.86 -31.15 -11.94
CA LYS A 422 -1.00 -31.56 -13.05
C LYS A 422 -1.82 -32.11 -14.22
N SER A 423 -3.02 -32.65 -13.95
CA SER A 423 -3.89 -33.22 -14.97
C SER A 423 -4.57 -32.17 -15.85
N VAL A 424 -4.55 -30.90 -15.48
CA VAL A 424 -5.22 -29.83 -16.22
C VAL A 424 -4.46 -29.51 -17.50
N ALA A 425 -5.05 -29.86 -18.66
CA ALA A 425 -4.43 -29.65 -19.95
C ALA A 425 -4.23 -28.17 -20.27
N ARG A 426 -3.07 -27.83 -20.85
CA ARG A 426 -2.82 -26.48 -21.33
C ARG A 426 -3.67 -26.17 -22.57
N THR A 427 -4.32 -25.02 -22.56
CA THR A 427 -5.18 -24.57 -23.65
C THR A 427 -4.38 -23.97 -24.79
N ASP A 428 -4.65 -24.45 -26.02
CA ASP A 428 -4.28 -23.76 -27.23
C ASP A 428 -5.28 -22.62 -27.50
N TRP A 429 -4.79 -21.38 -27.47
CA TRP A 429 -5.58 -20.16 -27.69
C TRP A 429 -5.78 -19.83 -29.16
N THR A 430 -5.07 -20.49 -30.07
CA THR A 430 -5.15 -20.28 -31.51
C THR A 430 -6.23 -21.12 -32.16
N SER A 431 -6.62 -22.24 -31.54
CA SER A 431 -7.67 -23.16 -32.02
C SER A 431 -9.05 -22.73 -31.54
N GLY A 432 -9.94 -22.36 -32.45
CA GLY A 432 -11.43 -22.24 -32.36
C GLY A 432 -12.00 -21.50 -31.14
N ASN A 433 -13.15 -20.90 -31.28
CA ASN A 433 -14.17 -20.45 -30.31
C ASN A 433 -13.75 -19.88 -28.94
N ALA A 434 -12.64 -19.14 -28.82
CA ALA A 434 -12.37 -18.37 -27.64
C ALA A 434 -13.25 -17.10 -27.63
N ASN A 435 -13.97 -16.89 -26.54
CA ASN A 435 -14.57 -15.59 -26.29
C ASN A 435 -13.49 -14.58 -25.91
N TYR A 436 -13.70 -13.30 -26.20
CA TYR A 436 -12.76 -12.27 -25.84
C TYR A 436 -13.43 -10.96 -25.43
N THR A 437 -12.70 -10.14 -24.70
CA THR A 437 -12.94 -8.71 -24.54
C THR A 437 -11.70 -7.95 -24.98
N ASP A 438 -11.92 -6.80 -25.63
CA ASP A 438 -10.87 -5.85 -25.98
C ASP A 438 -11.34 -4.47 -25.58
N THR A 439 -10.70 -3.87 -24.61
CA THR A 439 -11.15 -2.60 -24.03
C THR A 439 -9.99 -1.67 -23.76
N GLU A 440 -10.23 -0.38 -23.93
CA GLU A 440 -9.33 0.68 -23.50
C GLU A 440 -10.07 1.67 -22.60
N ARG A 441 -9.42 2.06 -21.52
CA ARG A 441 -9.93 3.03 -20.56
C ARG A 441 -8.89 4.12 -20.33
N THR A 442 -9.30 5.38 -20.48
CA THR A 442 -8.48 6.52 -20.10
C THR A 442 -9.18 7.34 -19.03
N ILE A 443 -8.44 7.65 -17.97
CA ILE A 443 -8.88 8.55 -16.90
C ILE A 443 -7.93 9.73 -16.87
N THR A 444 -8.48 10.95 -16.91
CA THR A 444 -7.70 12.18 -16.81
C THR A 444 -8.23 13.02 -15.65
N ASN A 445 -7.33 13.52 -14.82
CA ASN A 445 -7.66 14.41 -13.71
C ASN A 445 -6.83 15.69 -13.81
N HIS A 446 -7.48 16.82 -13.62
CA HIS A 446 -6.88 18.12 -13.35
C HIS A 446 -7.36 18.57 -11.99
N ALA A 447 -6.47 18.99 -11.11
CA ALA A 447 -6.90 19.47 -9.80
C ALA A 447 -6.04 20.62 -9.30
N VAL A 448 -6.68 21.56 -8.61
CA VAL A 448 -6.04 22.62 -7.84
C VAL A 448 -6.40 22.44 -6.38
N SER A 449 -5.41 22.38 -5.52
CA SER A 449 -5.58 22.37 -4.07
C SER A 449 -4.92 23.60 -3.48
N THR A 450 -5.63 24.33 -2.63
CA THR A 450 -5.10 25.50 -1.92
C THR A 450 -5.54 25.46 -0.47
N GLY A 451 -4.69 25.93 0.43
CA GLY A 451 -5.00 25.95 1.86
C GLY A 451 -4.06 26.83 2.66
N VAL A 452 -4.53 27.13 3.85
CA VAL A 452 -3.82 27.93 4.86
C VAL A 452 -3.89 27.20 6.20
N LEU A 453 -2.75 27.01 6.83
CA LEU A 453 -2.64 26.69 8.24
C LEU A 453 -2.53 28.00 9.00
N PHE A 454 -3.66 28.41 9.56
CA PHE A 454 -3.84 29.67 10.28
C PHE A 454 -3.66 29.47 11.78
N THR A 455 -2.77 30.24 12.39
CA THR A 455 -2.44 30.20 13.81
C THR A 455 -2.79 31.55 14.45
N PRO A 456 -4.09 31.78 14.78
CA PRO A 456 -4.51 33.05 15.38
C PRO A 456 -3.96 33.25 16.79
N TRP A 457 -3.65 32.16 17.46
CA TRP A 457 -3.07 32.11 18.79
C TRP A 457 -2.10 30.93 18.86
N HIS A 458 -0.96 31.10 19.54
CA HIS A 458 0.15 30.12 19.58
C HIS A 458 -0.25 28.67 19.94
N LYS A 459 -1.43 28.46 20.54
CA LYS A 459 -2.00 27.16 20.89
C LYS A 459 -3.10 26.67 19.93
N LEU A 460 -3.59 27.52 19.03
CA LEU A 460 -4.71 27.18 18.16
C LEU A 460 -4.26 27.22 16.69
N HIS A 461 -4.39 26.10 16.02
CA HIS A 461 -4.02 25.92 14.62
C HIS A 461 -5.25 25.48 13.83
N ILE A 462 -5.61 26.22 12.80
CA ILE A 462 -6.77 25.97 11.94
C ILE A 462 -6.27 25.78 10.52
N LEU A 463 -6.40 24.56 10.00
CA LEU A 463 -6.11 24.24 8.61
C LEU A 463 -7.38 24.25 7.80
N GLY A 464 -7.56 25.30 7.00
CA GLY A 464 -8.63 25.42 6.02
C GLY A 464 -8.10 25.19 4.61
N ALA A 465 -8.71 24.29 3.84
CA ALA A 465 -8.28 24.04 2.48
C ALA A 465 -9.43 23.59 1.55
N LEU A 466 -9.24 23.78 0.25
CA LEU A 466 -10.17 23.40 -0.80
C LEU A 466 -9.40 22.70 -1.93
N ARG A 467 -10.06 21.71 -2.54
CA ARG A 467 -9.60 21.09 -3.78
C ARG A 467 -10.70 21.11 -4.83
N TYR A 468 -10.41 21.72 -5.95
CA TYR A 468 -11.21 21.60 -7.17
C TYR A 468 -10.61 20.54 -8.07
N THR A 469 -11.44 19.60 -8.56
CA THR A 469 -11.01 18.53 -9.47
C THR A 469 -11.93 18.50 -10.67
N HIS A 470 -11.35 18.44 -11.88
CA HIS A 470 -12.03 18.09 -13.11
C HIS A 470 -11.58 16.69 -13.53
N TRP A 471 -12.53 15.76 -13.58
CA TRP A 471 -12.34 14.36 -13.93
C TRP A 471 -12.95 14.07 -15.30
N ALA A 472 -12.20 13.39 -16.16
CA ALA A 472 -12.66 12.91 -17.46
C ALA A 472 -12.39 11.41 -17.57
N TYR A 473 -13.36 10.69 -18.08
CA TYR A 473 -13.32 9.25 -18.30
C TYR A 473 -13.68 8.97 -19.75
N TYR A 474 -12.83 8.17 -20.41
CA TYR A 474 -13.05 7.65 -21.75
C TYR A 474 -12.93 6.13 -21.70
N PHE A 475 -13.89 5.44 -22.30
CA PHE A 475 -13.91 3.99 -22.38
C PHE A 475 -14.28 3.57 -23.82
N ASP A 476 -13.43 2.74 -24.40
CA ASP A 476 -13.60 2.14 -25.71
C ASP A 476 -13.70 0.62 -25.57
N ASN A 477 -14.84 0.08 -25.93
CA ASN A 477 -15.01 -1.37 -26.10
C ASN A 477 -14.79 -1.73 -27.58
N ARG A 478 -13.55 -2.03 -27.94
CA ARG A 478 -13.13 -2.27 -29.32
C ARG A 478 -13.82 -3.49 -29.95
N LYS A 479 -14.25 -4.46 -29.13
CA LYS A 479 -15.02 -5.61 -29.60
C LYS A 479 -16.39 -5.20 -30.13
N THR A 480 -17.06 -4.27 -29.47
CA THR A 480 -18.43 -3.86 -29.82
C THR A 480 -18.51 -2.53 -30.55
N GLY A 481 -17.38 -1.80 -30.63
CA GLY A 481 -17.34 -0.42 -31.15
C GLY A 481 -18.03 0.62 -30.24
N LYS A 482 -18.36 0.23 -29.00
CA LYS A 482 -19.04 1.13 -28.06
C LYS A 482 -18.07 2.08 -27.39
N LEU A 483 -18.28 3.38 -27.60
CA LEU A 483 -17.55 4.45 -26.94
C LEU A 483 -18.38 5.05 -25.81
N SER A 484 -17.72 5.41 -24.71
CA SER A 484 -18.35 6.12 -23.60
C SER A 484 -17.40 7.22 -23.09
N GLU A 485 -17.90 8.43 -22.99
CA GLU A 485 -17.15 9.57 -22.46
C GLU A 485 -17.94 10.26 -21.35
N TYR A 486 -17.26 10.56 -20.25
CA TYR A 486 -17.86 11.21 -19.09
C TYR A 486 -16.94 12.27 -18.55
N ARG A 487 -17.51 13.38 -18.10
CA ARG A 487 -16.77 14.46 -17.44
C ARG A 487 -17.54 14.93 -16.22
N LYS A 488 -16.83 15.18 -15.12
CA LYS A 488 -17.43 15.67 -13.89
C LYS A 488 -16.43 16.55 -13.15
N SER A 489 -16.91 17.65 -12.61
CA SER A 489 -16.13 18.51 -11.72
C SER A 489 -16.63 18.38 -10.29
N SER A 490 -15.74 18.58 -9.32
CA SER A 490 -16.08 18.54 -7.90
C SER A 490 -15.22 19.51 -7.11
N LEU A 491 -15.81 20.10 -6.08
CA LEU A 491 -15.12 20.87 -5.06
C LEU A 491 -15.20 20.11 -3.74
N VAL A 492 -14.06 19.94 -3.08
CA VAL A 492 -13.93 19.18 -1.83
C VAL A 492 -13.29 20.06 -0.77
N PRO A 493 -13.96 20.32 0.35
CA PRO A 493 -13.42 21.06 1.47
C PRO A 493 -12.61 20.15 2.42
N TYR A 494 -11.69 20.78 3.13
CA TYR A 494 -10.96 20.24 4.26
C TYR A 494 -10.94 21.26 5.39
N LEU A 495 -11.27 20.86 6.60
CA LEU A 495 -11.11 21.66 7.80
C LEU A 495 -10.48 20.80 8.90
N GLY A 496 -9.37 21.27 9.45
CA GLY A 496 -8.71 20.67 10.61
C GLY A 496 -8.46 21.74 11.67
N ILE A 497 -8.75 21.43 12.91
CA ILE A 497 -8.49 22.30 14.06
C ILE A 497 -7.64 21.51 15.04
N THR A 498 -6.52 22.09 15.46
CA THR A 498 -5.65 21.54 16.50
C THR A 498 -5.49 22.56 17.61
N PHE A 499 -5.72 22.13 18.84
CA PHE A 499 -5.49 22.92 20.03
C PHE A 499 -4.40 22.28 20.89
N ASP A 500 -3.31 22.98 21.10
CA ASP A 500 -2.22 22.56 21.96
C ASP A 500 -2.60 22.79 23.44
N VAL A 501 -2.89 21.72 24.14
CA VAL A 501 -3.14 21.74 25.59
C VAL A 501 -1.88 22.24 26.29
N ASP A 502 -0.75 21.65 25.91
CA ASP A 502 0.59 22.05 26.28
C ASP A 502 1.59 21.75 25.13
N LYS A 503 2.91 21.91 25.38
CA LYS A 503 3.96 21.68 24.37
C LYS A 503 4.00 20.24 23.83
N ASN A 504 3.48 19.27 24.58
CA ASN A 504 3.55 17.85 24.27
C ASN A 504 2.21 17.25 23.83
N HIS A 505 1.11 17.87 24.18
CA HIS A 505 -0.24 17.31 24.03
C HIS A 505 -1.15 18.22 23.23
N SER A 506 -1.89 17.64 22.27
CA SER A 506 -2.85 18.36 21.43
C SER A 506 -4.16 17.60 21.31
N ILE A 507 -5.26 18.34 21.26
CA ILE A 507 -6.58 17.85 20.86
C ILE A 507 -6.86 18.35 19.45
N TYR A 508 -7.44 17.51 18.59
CA TYR A 508 -7.81 17.94 17.27
C TYR A 508 -9.23 17.51 16.88
N ALA A 509 -9.79 18.22 15.93
CA ALA A 509 -10.99 17.83 15.21
C ALA A 509 -10.80 18.06 13.73
N ASN A 510 -11.42 17.21 12.89
CA ASN A 510 -11.42 17.44 11.46
C ASN A 510 -12.75 17.11 10.78
N TYR A 511 -12.93 17.77 9.63
CA TYR A 511 -13.92 17.44 8.62
C TYR A 511 -13.20 17.25 7.29
N THR A 512 -13.31 16.06 6.71
CA THR A 512 -12.69 15.71 5.44
C THR A 512 -13.71 15.07 4.51
N GLN A 513 -13.56 15.26 3.21
CA GLN A 513 -14.50 14.78 2.22
C GLN A 513 -13.78 14.20 1.00
N ILE A 514 -14.43 13.23 0.32
CA ILE A 514 -14.12 12.82 -1.05
C ILE A 514 -15.37 12.86 -1.92
N LYS A 515 -15.17 12.99 -3.22
CA LYS A 515 -16.22 12.86 -4.25
C LYS A 515 -15.73 11.98 -5.38
N LYS A 516 -16.07 10.69 -5.33
CA LYS A 516 -15.69 9.70 -6.32
C LYS A 516 -16.69 9.68 -7.47
N PRO A 517 -16.30 10.05 -8.69
CA PRO A 517 -17.16 9.90 -9.87
C PRO A 517 -17.54 8.44 -10.07
N GLN A 518 -18.73 8.20 -10.62
CA GLN A 518 -19.21 6.88 -10.99
C GLN A 518 -19.75 6.89 -12.42
N THR A 519 -19.69 5.74 -13.07
CA THR A 519 -20.10 5.55 -14.45
C THR A 519 -21.47 4.89 -14.60
N ASN A 520 -22.12 4.55 -13.47
CA ASN A 520 -23.47 4.01 -13.45
C ASN A 520 -24.50 5.06 -13.90
N ARG A 521 -25.58 4.59 -14.53
CA ARG A 521 -26.62 5.45 -15.13
C ARG A 521 -27.98 5.17 -14.53
N ASP A 522 -28.85 6.20 -14.51
CA ASP A 522 -30.23 6.09 -14.10
C ASP A 522 -31.15 5.55 -15.24
N MET A 523 -32.46 5.52 -14.99
CA MET A 523 -33.47 5.07 -15.97
C MET A 523 -33.48 5.93 -17.25
N ASP A 524 -33.16 7.22 -17.13
CA ASP A 524 -33.13 8.18 -18.22
C ASP A 524 -31.76 8.26 -18.90
N ASN A 525 -30.86 7.32 -18.57
CA ASN A 525 -29.49 7.25 -19.08
C ASN A 525 -28.56 8.39 -18.61
N ASN A 526 -28.92 9.15 -17.57
CA ASN A 526 -28.02 10.13 -16.97
C ASN A 526 -27.00 9.48 -16.04
N LEU A 527 -25.82 10.07 -15.96
CA LEU A 527 -24.81 9.67 -14.97
C LEU A 527 -25.30 9.96 -13.55
N LEU A 528 -25.12 9.00 -12.68
CA LEU A 528 -25.39 9.20 -11.26
C LEU A 528 -24.47 10.28 -10.65
N ASN A 529 -24.96 10.92 -9.61
CA ASN A 529 -24.14 11.84 -8.82
C ASN A 529 -22.94 11.09 -8.22
N PRO A 530 -21.77 11.76 -8.06
CA PRO A 530 -20.59 11.17 -7.45
C PRO A 530 -20.91 10.57 -6.08
N ILE A 531 -20.28 9.45 -5.77
CA ILE A 531 -20.27 8.90 -4.42
C ILE A 531 -19.54 9.91 -3.53
N THR A 532 -20.16 10.30 -2.44
CA THR A 532 -19.60 11.26 -1.47
C THR A 532 -19.24 10.52 -0.20
N GLY A 533 -18.00 10.63 0.26
CA GLY A 533 -17.55 10.15 1.56
C GLY A 533 -17.16 11.33 2.44
N THR A 534 -17.80 11.49 3.60
CA THR A 534 -17.48 12.51 4.59
C THR A 534 -17.00 11.85 5.87
N ASN A 535 -15.93 12.39 6.47
CA ASN A 535 -15.43 12.00 7.77
C ASN A 535 -15.49 13.17 8.74
N THR A 536 -15.97 12.90 9.94
CA THR A 536 -15.78 13.75 11.10
C THR A 536 -14.99 12.96 12.13
N GLU A 537 -13.94 13.57 12.67
CA GLU A 537 -13.03 12.93 13.60
C GLU A 537 -12.63 13.89 14.69
N ILE A 538 -12.55 13.40 15.92
CA ILE A 538 -11.97 14.08 17.07
C ILE A 538 -10.92 13.18 17.69
N GLY A 539 -9.80 13.74 18.10
CA GLY A 539 -8.73 12.94 18.68
C GLY A 539 -7.79 13.71 19.58
N PHE A 540 -6.90 12.96 20.17
CA PHE A 540 -5.86 13.42 21.07
C PHE A 540 -4.52 12.88 20.59
N LYS A 541 -3.48 13.70 20.60
CA LYS A 541 -2.11 13.33 20.19
C LYS A 541 -1.09 13.81 21.20
N SER A 542 -0.07 13.00 21.41
CA SER A 542 0.99 13.31 22.36
C SER A 542 2.37 12.98 21.77
N ASP A 543 3.32 13.87 22.04
CA ASP A 543 4.76 13.61 21.98
C ASP A 543 5.26 13.60 23.43
N TRP A 544 5.33 12.41 24.04
CA TRP A 544 5.53 12.22 25.48
C TRP A 544 6.81 12.85 26.03
N PHE A 545 7.85 12.96 25.21
CA PHE A 545 9.13 13.53 25.62
C PHE A 545 9.41 14.90 24.98
N GLY A 546 8.53 15.38 24.08
CA GLY A 546 8.65 16.69 23.43
C GLY A 546 9.75 16.75 22.35
N ASN A 547 10.32 15.62 21.96
CA ASN A 547 11.42 15.51 20.99
C ASN A 547 11.09 14.50 19.84
N GLY A 548 9.84 14.10 19.71
CA GLY A 548 9.37 13.15 18.70
C GLY A 548 9.74 11.69 18.97
N ARG A 549 10.33 11.37 20.13
CA ARG A 549 10.85 10.04 20.44
C ARG A 549 9.76 9.00 20.70
N LEU A 550 8.66 9.40 21.39
CA LEU A 550 7.51 8.52 21.66
C LEU A 550 6.23 9.28 21.37
N ASN A 551 5.48 8.82 20.38
CA ASN A 551 4.22 9.42 19.97
C ASN A 551 3.05 8.51 20.30
N SER A 552 1.93 9.09 20.74
CA SER A 552 0.66 8.39 20.83
C SER A 552 -0.46 9.19 20.17
N SER A 553 -1.47 8.48 19.69
CA SER A 553 -2.70 9.08 19.17
C SER A 553 -3.91 8.27 19.57
N PHE A 554 -5.00 8.96 19.79
CA PHE A 554 -6.34 8.39 19.98
C PHE A 554 -7.33 9.17 19.11
N ALA A 555 -8.21 8.48 18.39
CA ALA A 555 -9.20 9.10 17.51
C ALA A 555 -10.55 8.39 17.60
N LEU A 556 -11.60 9.18 17.67
CA LEU A 556 -12.99 8.77 17.43
C LEU A 556 -13.42 9.29 16.08
N TYR A 557 -13.99 8.43 15.23
CA TYR A 557 -14.37 8.83 13.87
C TYR A 557 -15.75 8.34 13.47
N GLN A 558 -16.34 9.08 12.53
CA GLN A 558 -17.53 8.68 11.79
C GLN A 558 -17.36 9.02 10.31
N ILE A 559 -17.49 8.01 9.44
CA ILE A 559 -17.54 8.18 7.99
C ILE A 559 -18.95 7.88 7.50
N ILE A 560 -19.49 8.78 6.67
CA ILE A 560 -20.76 8.57 5.98
C ILE A 560 -20.48 8.60 4.48
N GLN A 561 -20.76 7.50 3.80
CA GLN A 561 -20.70 7.41 2.33
C GLN A 561 -22.12 7.40 1.78
N LYS A 562 -22.40 8.32 0.85
CA LYS A 562 -23.72 8.52 0.20
C LYS A 562 -23.63 8.36 -1.31
N ASN A 563 -24.79 8.31 -1.96
CA ASN A 563 -24.93 8.21 -3.41
C ASN A 563 -24.33 6.91 -3.98
N ARG A 564 -24.29 5.85 -3.18
CA ARG A 564 -23.87 4.55 -3.68
C ARG A 564 -24.92 4.02 -4.66
N PRO A 565 -24.51 3.32 -5.73
CA PRO A 565 -25.45 2.85 -6.74
C PRO A 565 -26.33 1.75 -6.15
N TYR A 566 -27.63 1.98 -6.20
CA TYR A 566 -28.67 0.98 -5.94
C TYR A 566 -29.08 0.37 -7.26
N ASP A 567 -28.96 -0.92 -7.42
CA ASP A 567 -29.36 -1.66 -8.62
C ASP A 567 -30.90 -1.77 -8.66
N LEU A 568 -31.51 -1.23 -9.71
CA LEU A 568 -32.96 -1.24 -9.90
C LEU A 568 -33.46 -2.56 -10.48
N ASP A 569 -32.55 -3.46 -10.89
CA ASP A 569 -32.86 -4.70 -11.60
C ASP A 569 -33.71 -4.47 -12.87
N LYS A 570 -33.49 -3.33 -13.53
CA LYS A 570 -34.20 -2.86 -14.72
C LYS A 570 -33.21 -2.34 -15.75
N ARG A 571 -33.66 -2.27 -17.00
CA ARG A 571 -32.91 -1.65 -18.09
C ARG A 571 -33.35 -0.19 -18.28
N ASN A 572 -32.41 0.69 -18.58
CA ASN A 572 -32.65 2.08 -18.93
C ASN A 572 -33.09 2.20 -20.40
N THR A 573 -33.33 3.42 -20.85
CA THR A 573 -33.75 3.77 -22.23
C THR A 573 -32.77 3.29 -23.31
N MET A 574 -31.50 3.01 -22.95
CA MET A 574 -30.45 2.49 -23.84
C MET A 574 -30.20 0.99 -23.69
N GLY A 575 -31.05 0.28 -22.94
CA GLY A 575 -30.91 -1.16 -22.69
C GLY A 575 -29.80 -1.54 -21.71
N GLU A 576 -29.17 -0.59 -20.99
CA GLU A 576 -28.17 -0.83 -19.96
C GLU A 576 -28.84 -1.04 -18.60
N TRP A 577 -28.12 -1.65 -17.64
CA TRP A 577 -28.59 -1.74 -16.27
C TRP A 577 -28.75 -0.35 -15.66
N ALA A 578 -29.91 -0.11 -15.08
CA ALA A 578 -30.26 1.16 -14.44
C ALA A 578 -30.01 1.12 -12.93
N TYR A 579 -29.53 2.26 -12.41
CA TYR A 579 -29.19 2.44 -11.01
C TYR A 579 -29.79 3.71 -10.45
N GLN A 580 -29.86 3.80 -9.11
CA GLN A 580 -30.24 5.01 -8.41
C GLN A 580 -29.21 5.35 -7.34
N ALA A 581 -28.87 6.62 -7.18
CA ALA A 581 -27.83 7.09 -6.24
C ALA A 581 -28.38 7.30 -4.83
N ILE A 582 -28.93 6.26 -4.20
CA ILE A 582 -29.57 6.31 -2.87
C ILE A 582 -28.85 5.52 -1.80
N GLY A 583 -27.95 4.59 -2.16
CA GLY A 583 -27.24 3.77 -1.19
C GLY A 583 -26.44 4.63 -0.19
N LYS A 584 -26.47 4.24 1.08
CA LYS A 584 -25.77 4.94 2.18
C LYS A 584 -25.17 3.96 3.17
N VAL A 585 -23.92 4.19 3.51
CA VAL A 585 -23.17 3.42 4.50
C VAL A 585 -22.62 4.36 5.57
N GLN A 586 -22.69 3.92 6.82
CA GLN A 586 -22.04 4.59 7.94
C GLN A 586 -20.99 3.65 8.54
N SER A 587 -19.78 4.16 8.69
CA SER A 587 -18.71 3.54 9.48
C SER A 587 -18.35 4.43 10.65
N ARG A 588 -18.19 3.83 11.83
CA ARG A 588 -17.77 4.52 13.04
C ARG A 588 -16.90 3.62 13.91
N GLY A 589 -16.04 4.23 14.67
CA GLY A 589 -15.13 3.49 15.53
C GLY A 589 -14.15 4.37 16.26
N PHE A 590 -13.17 3.73 16.85
CA PHE A 590 -12.04 4.41 17.44
C PHE A 590 -10.73 3.68 17.17
N GLU A 591 -9.65 4.42 17.19
CA GLU A 591 -8.29 3.96 16.95
C GLU A 591 -7.38 4.52 18.03
N ALA A 592 -6.42 3.71 18.48
CA ALA A 592 -5.37 4.12 19.39
C ALA A 592 -4.02 3.60 18.87
N GLU A 593 -2.99 4.41 18.97
CA GLU A 593 -1.65 4.08 18.51
C GLU A 593 -0.61 4.62 19.46
N LEU A 594 0.44 3.84 19.73
CA LEU A 594 1.66 4.22 20.45
C LEU A 594 2.84 3.72 19.64
N SER A 595 3.77 4.60 19.29
CA SER A 595 4.95 4.25 18.51
C SER A 595 6.16 5.07 18.91
N GLY A 596 7.32 4.43 19.02
CA GLY A 596 8.58 5.11 19.35
C GLY A 596 9.44 4.35 20.34
N ASP A 597 10.28 5.11 21.03
CA ASP A 597 11.29 4.61 21.96
C ASP A 597 10.86 4.91 23.41
N LEU A 598 10.57 3.87 24.18
CA LEU A 598 10.32 3.97 25.63
C LEU A 598 11.60 4.37 26.37
N THR A 599 12.71 3.76 25.98
CA THR A 599 14.08 4.11 26.41
C THR A 599 14.97 4.11 25.16
N GLU A 600 16.26 4.42 25.30
CA GLU A 600 17.22 4.32 24.19
C GLU A 600 17.32 2.89 23.62
N ASP A 601 17.11 1.89 24.46
CA ASP A 601 17.23 0.48 24.11
C ASP A 601 15.89 -0.22 23.91
N TRP A 602 14.77 0.41 24.23
CA TRP A 602 13.46 -0.21 24.21
C TRP A 602 12.50 0.51 23.29
N LYS A 603 12.14 -0.12 22.18
CA LYS A 603 11.22 0.39 21.18
C LYS A 603 9.87 -0.33 21.24
N ILE A 604 8.81 0.38 20.92
CA ILE A 604 7.44 -0.14 20.89
C ILE A 604 6.66 0.38 19.69
N SER A 605 5.82 -0.48 19.13
CA SER A 605 4.73 -0.13 18.22
C SER A 605 3.50 -0.92 18.65
N ALA A 606 2.51 -0.23 19.19
CA ALA A 606 1.27 -0.83 19.66
C ALA A 606 0.08 -0.10 19.07
N ASN A 607 -0.91 -0.83 18.58
CA ASN A 607 -2.10 -0.21 18.05
C ASN A 607 -3.36 -1.05 18.26
N TYR A 608 -4.47 -0.35 18.35
CA TYR A 608 -5.78 -0.94 18.45
C TYR A 608 -6.77 -0.18 17.57
N ALA A 609 -7.63 -0.92 16.89
CA ALA A 609 -8.71 -0.36 16.10
C ALA A 609 -10.03 -1.11 16.36
N PHE A 610 -11.07 -0.34 16.61
CA PHE A 610 -12.46 -0.79 16.62
C PHE A 610 -13.19 -0.16 15.44
N ASN A 611 -13.85 -0.98 14.61
CA ASN A 611 -14.63 -0.53 13.45
C ASN A 611 -15.99 -1.23 13.37
N MET A 612 -17.02 -0.44 13.12
CA MET A 612 -18.35 -0.94 12.82
C MET A 612 -18.94 -0.19 11.62
N SER A 613 -19.18 -0.90 10.52
CA SER A 613 -19.77 -0.35 9.30
C SER A 613 -21.12 -1.00 9.00
N LYS A 614 -22.13 -0.19 8.68
CA LYS A 614 -23.50 -0.65 8.42
C LYS A 614 -24.15 0.09 7.26
N TYR A 615 -24.99 -0.63 6.53
CA TYR A 615 -25.91 -0.03 5.57
C TYR A 615 -26.96 0.81 6.34
N LYS A 616 -27.12 2.06 5.94
CA LYS A 616 -28.15 3.00 6.44
C LYS A 616 -29.29 3.18 5.46
N GLU A 617 -28.98 3.02 4.17
CA GLU A 617 -29.93 2.90 3.09
C GLU A 617 -29.52 1.71 2.25
N SER A 618 -30.48 0.96 1.71
CA SER A 618 -30.21 -0.28 0.98
C SER A 618 -29.55 0.00 -0.37
N GLU A 619 -28.78 -0.99 -0.86
CA GLU A 619 -28.24 -1.04 -2.23
C GLU A 619 -28.90 -2.19 -3.03
N GLY A 620 -30.06 -2.65 -2.64
CA GLY A 620 -30.77 -3.78 -3.21
C GLY A 620 -31.14 -4.83 -2.16
N ALA A 621 -31.94 -5.82 -2.52
CA ALA A 621 -32.44 -6.84 -1.60
C ALA A 621 -31.33 -7.63 -0.87
N ARG A 622 -30.13 -7.68 -1.46
CA ARG A 622 -28.95 -8.36 -0.88
C ARG A 622 -28.29 -7.59 0.27
N TYR A 623 -28.61 -6.29 0.42
CA TYR A 623 -27.95 -5.40 1.36
C TYR A 623 -28.98 -4.67 2.26
N PRO A 624 -29.70 -5.39 3.15
CA PRO A 624 -30.71 -4.81 4.00
C PRO A 624 -30.13 -3.76 4.95
N ILE A 625 -30.95 -2.75 5.28
CA ILE A 625 -30.62 -1.72 6.25
C ILE A 625 -30.23 -2.36 7.58
N GLY A 626 -29.21 -1.80 8.26
CA GLY A 626 -28.71 -2.27 9.54
C GLY A 626 -27.71 -3.43 9.46
N THR A 627 -27.62 -4.10 8.32
CA THR A 627 -26.63 -5.18 8.13
C THR A 627 -25.20 -4.64 8.01
N ASN A 628 -24.22 -5.50 8.30
CA ASN A 628 -22.81 -5.13 8.24
C ASN A 628 -22.38 -4.93 6.77
N PHE A 629 -21.82 -3.76 6.48
CA PHE A 629 -21.27 -3.41 5.16
C PHE A 629 -20.02 -4.22 4.81
N SER A 630 -19.14 -4.43 5.79
CA SER A 630 -17.85 -5.12 5.58
C SER A 630 -17.73 -6.31 6.54
N LYS A 631 -18.38 -7.44 6.20
CA LYS A 631 -18.40 -8.66 7.04
C LYS A 631 -17.03 -9.29 7.25
N HIS A 632 -16.13 -9.10 6.30
CA HIS A 632 -14.77 -9.62 6.29
C HIS A 632 -13.76 -8.71 7.00
N THR A 633 -14.15 -7.50 7.40
CA THR A 633 -13.32 -6.63 8.24
C THR A 633 -13.53 -7.00 9.70
N PRO A 634 -12.47 -7.36 10.45
CA PRO A 634 -12.59 -7.58 11.89
C PRO A 634 -13.09 -6.33 12.60
N LYS A 635 -13.97 -6.49 13.58
CA LYS A 635 -14.44 -5.36 14.39
C LYS A 635 -13.35 -4.83 15.32
N HIS A 636 -12.53 -5.74 15.85
CA HIS A 636 -11.45 -5.43 16.77
C HIS A 636 -10.15 -5.97 16.20
N MET A 637 -9.14 -5.13 16.11
CA MET A 637 -7.79 -5.47 15.73
C MET A 637 -6.83 -4.86 16.74
N PHE A 638 -5.96 -5.68 17.33
CA PHE A 638 -4.87 -5.25 18.18
C PHE A 638 -3.56 -5.79 17.62
N ARG A 639 -2.53 -4.96 17.59
CA ARG A 639 -1.19 -5.32 17.16
C ARG A 639 -0.19 -4.71 18.10
N LEU A 640 0.79 -5.49 18.46
CA LEU A 640 1.91 -5.08 19.28
C LEU A 640 3.18 -5.63 18.68
N TYR A 641 4.19 -4.81 18.62
CA TYR A 641 5.57 -5.23 18.43
C TYR A 641 6.45 -4.41 19.36
N THR A 642 7.43 -5.05 19.98
CA THR A 642 8.42 -4.42 20.85
C THR A 642 9.78 -5.02 20.60
N SER A 643 10.84 -4.23 20.69
CA SER A 643 12.21 -4.70 20.62
C SER A 643 13.05 -4.09 21.72
N TYR A 644 13.93 -4.90 22.30
CA TYR A 644 14.79 -4.50 23.41
C TYR A 644 16.23 -4.92 23.16
N ARG A 645 17.14 -3.93 23.20
CA ARG A 645 18.57 -4.15 23.10
C ARG A 645 19.09 -4.56 24.48
N LEU A 646 19.67 -5.76 24.56
CA LEU A 646 20.12 -6.32 25.83
C LEU A 646 21.35 -5.59 26.37
N PRO A 647 21.41 -5.27 27.67
CA PRO A 647 22.48 -4.45 28.26
C PRO A 647 23.80 -5.22 28.47
N PHE A 648 23.85 -6.49 28.14
CA PHE A 648 25.04 -7.35 28.27
C PHE A 648 25.65 -7.69 26.90
N ALA A 649 26.80 -8.37 26.88
CA ALA A 649 27.53 -8.76 25.67
C ALA A 649 27.76 -7.59 24.72
N ASP A 650 28.26 -6.48 25.24
CA ASP A 650 28.54 -5.22 24.53
C ASP A 650 27.31 -4.65 23.79
N ARG A 651 26.09 -4.91 24.28
CA ARG A 651 24.82 -4.49 23.67
C ARG A 651 24.65 -4.97 22.22
N LYS A 652 25.27 -6.13 21.87
CA LYS A 652 25.24 -6.70 20.51
C LYS A 652 23.97 -7.49 20.20
N TRP A 653 23.15 -7.77 21.20
CA TRP A 653 21.94 -8.55 21.07
C TRP A 653 20.70 -7.68 21.20
N THR A 654 19.77 -7.82 20.27
CA THR A 654 18.42 -7.24 20.35
C THR A 654 17.42 -8.37 20.24
N ILE A 655 16.45 -8.41 21.13
CA ILE A 655 15.32 -9.33 21.08
C ILE A 655 14.06 -8.56 20.76
N GLY A 656 13.22 -9.12 19.92
CA GLY A 656 11.94 -8.54 19.57
C GLY A 656 10.83 -9.56 19.63
N GLY A 657 9.62 -9.05 19.69
CA GLY A 657 8.45 -9.88 19.65
C GLY A 657 7.17 -9.10 19.49
N GLY A 658 6.16 -9.77 19.00
CA GLY A 658 4.89 -9.12 18.73
C GLY A 658 3.73 -10.07 18.69
N MET A 659 2.54 -9.49 18.71
CA MET A 659 1.30 -10.22 18.56
C MET A 659 0.31 -9.47 17.65
N THR A 660 -0.51 -10.24 16.96
CA THR A 660 -1.68 -9.76 16.25
C THR A 660 -2.91 -10.48 16.78
N VAL A 661 -3.87 -9.72 17.27
CA VAL A 661 -5.16 -10.24 17.74
C VAL A 661 -6.26 -9.63 16.90
N GLN A 662 -7.17 -10.44 16.40
CA GLN A 662 -8.36 -9.93 15.72
C GLN A 662 -9.62 -10.71 16.10
N SER A 663 -10.74 -9.99 16.05
CA SER A 663 -12.05 -10.58 16.28
C SER A 663 -12.53 -11.42 15.10
N LYS A 664 -13.62 -12.16 15.33
CA LYS A 664 -14.27 -13.00 14.32
C LYS A 664 -14.62 -12.24 13.04
N THR A 665 -14.54 -12.93 11.91
CA THR A 665 -15.01 -12.51 10.59
C THR A 665 -15.95 -13.57 9.99
N ASN A 666 -16.74 -13.20 8.99
CA ASN A 666 -17.66 -14.12 8.32
C ASN A 666 -17.44 -14.08 6.81
N SER A 667 -17.53 -15.26 6.19
CA SER A 667 -17.65 -15.39 4.74
C SER A 667 -19.06 -15.07 4.24
N LEU A 668 -19.24 -14.97 2.93
CA LEU A 668 -20.57 -14.85 2.31
C LEU A 668 -21.49 -16.05 2.56
N TRP A 669 -20.91 -17.21 2.76
CA TRP A 669 -21.64 -18.47 3.00
C TRP A 669 -21.94 -18.72 4.47
N ASN A 670 -21.86 -17.67 5.30
CA ASN A 670 -22.04 -17.75 6.75
C ASN A 670 -21.06 -18.70 7.47
N VAL A 671 -19.95 -19.05 6.81
CA VAL A 671 -18.85 -19.75 7.47
C VAL A 671 -18.04 -18.72 8.23
N GLY A 672 -18.14 -18.75 9.56
CA GLY A 672 -17.44 -17.85 10.43
C GLY A 672 -16.02 -18.33 10.72
N GLN A 673 -15.07 -17.41 10.75
CA GLN A 673 -13.78 -17.59 11.39
C GLN A 673 -13.83 -16.98 12.78
N GLY A 674 -13.54 -17.77 13.82
CA GLY A 674 -13.34 -17.27 15.18
C GLY A 674 -12.21 -16.24 15.25
N GLY A 675 -12.20 -15.45 16.32
CA GLY A 675 -11.05 -14.59 16.59
C GLY A 675 -9.77 -15.41 16.74
N TYR A 676 -8.63 -14.81 16.44
CA TYR A 676 -7.35 -15.49 16.54
C TYR A 676 -6.22 -14.56 17.03
N LEU A 677 -5.18 -15.20 17.51
CA LEU A 677 -3.94 -14.61 17.97
C LEU A 677 -2.78 -15.23 17.19
N LEU A 678 -1.90 -14.36 16.67
CA LEU A 678 -0.62 -14.74 16.06
C LEU A 678 0.52 -14.18 16.91
N TRP A 679 1.56 -15.00 17.15
CA TRP A 679 2.77 -14.65 17.86
C TRP A 679 3.94 -14.58 16.89
N ASN A 680 4.75 -13.53 17.03
CA ASN A 680 6.00 -13.36 16.31
C ASN A 680 7.11 -13.09 17.33
N ALA A 681 8.34 -13.51 17.02
CA ALA A 681 9.51 -13.18 17.81
C ALA A 681 10.74 -13.12 16.90
N ASP A 682 11.70 -12.31 17.27
CA ASP A 682 12.95 -12.14 16.55
C ASP A 682 14.14 -11.96 17.49
N VAL A 683 15.30 -12.32 16.97
CA VAL A 683 16.58 -12.10 17.62
C VAL A 683 17.54 -11.53 16.59
N HIS A 684 18.20 -10.44 16.94
CA HIS A 684 19.24 -9.80 16.13
C HIS A 684 20.57 -9.84 16.87
N TYR A 685 21.62 -10.19 16.16
CA TYR A 685 22.98 -10.20 16.67
C TYR A 685 23.89 -9.37 15.78
N THR A 686 24.46 -8.31 16.34
CA THR A 686 25.34 -7.35 15.66
C THR A 686 26.77 -7.52 16.18
N PRO A 687 27.53 -8.55 15.71
CA PRO A 687 28.89 -8.82 16.20
C PRO A 687 29.85 -7.67 15.96
N THR A 688 29.67 -6.97 14.83
CA THR A 688 30.46 -5.80 14.43
C THR A 688 29.51 -4.69 13.95
N LYS A 689 29.99 -3.44 13.85
CA LYS A 689 29.21 -2.31 13.29
C LYS A 689 28.70 -2.56 11.86
N ASN A 690 29.32 -3.49 11.16
CA ASN A 690 29.10 -3.78 9.75
C ASN A 690 28.20 -5.00 9.51
N LEU A 691 28.03 -5.89 10.46
CA LEU A 691 27.33 -7.17 10.29
C LEU A 691 26.15 -7.27 11.25
N ASN A 692 24.97 -7.51 10.72
CA ASN A 692 23.77 -7.86 11.48
C ASN A 692 23.22 -9.20 11.02
N LEU A 693 23.02 -10.10 11.95
CA LEU A 693 22.42 -11.43 11.76
C LEU A 693 21.07 -11.44 12.45
N SER A 694 20.03 -11.86 11.77
CA SER A 694 18.68 -11.88 12.32
C SER A 694 18.00 -13.23 12.12
N LEU A 695 17.30 -13.68 13.13
CA LEU A 695 16.41 -14.83 13.08
C LEU A 695 15.00 -14.35 13.44
N ILE A 696 14.07 -14.47 12.51
CA ILE A 696 12.73 -13.90 12.62
C ILE A 696 11.69 -14.99 12.46
N GLY A 697 10.89 -15.19 13.52
CA GLY A 697 9.82 -16.17 13.57
C GLY A 697 8.45 -15.52 13.47
N SER A 698 7.60 -16.02 12.59
CA SER A 698 6.22 -15.57 12.44
C SER A 698 5.22 -16.70 12.62
N ASN A 699 4.02 -16.36 13.14
CA ASN A 699 2.98 -17.31 13.50
C ASN A 699 3.55 -18.51 14.30
N LEU A 700 4.31 -18.22 15.34
CA LEU A 700 5.03 -19.24 16.13
C LEU A 700 4.10 -20.28 16.76
N GLY A 701 2.85 -19.92 17.07
CA GLY A 701 1.81 -20.85 17.52
C GLY A 701 1.26 -21.76 16.41
N ASN A 702 1.72 -21.61 15.16
CA ASN A 702 1.23 -22.35 14.00
C ASN A 702 -0.30 -22.30 13.84
N ARG A 703 -0.89 -21.18 14.22
CA ARG A 703 -2.35 -20.99 14.13
C ARG A 703 -2.82 -21.12 12.69
N ARG A 704 -3.82 -21.96 12.47
CA ARG A 704 -4.55 -22.06 11.19
C ARG A 704 -5.64 -20.97 11.17
N TYR A 705 -5.63 -20.16 10.13
CA TYR A 705 -6.61 -19.08 9.92
C TYR A 705 -6.72 -18.75 8.44
N TYR A 706 -7.78 -18.03 8.06
CA TYR A 706 -7.93 -17.46 6.73
C TYR A 706 -7.52 -15.98 6.75
N GLU A 707 -6.66 -15.58 5.84
CA GLU A 707 -6.36 -14.16 5.59
C GLU A 707 -7.51 -13.46 4.89
N ASN A 708 -8.25 -14.19 4.05
CA ASN A 708 -9.45 -13.72 3.42
C ASN A 708 -10.56 -14.76 3.54
N HIS A 709 -11.72 -14.31 4.02
CA HIS A 709 -12.99 -14.98 3.86
C HIS A 709 -13.77 -14.24 2.78
N ARG A 710 -14.13 -14.93 1.71
CA ARG A 710 -14.72 -14.34 0.54
C ARG A 710 -15.77 -13.27 0.77
N ILE A 711 -15.59 -12.16 0.06
CA ILE A 711 -16.38 -10.93 0.08
C ILE A 711 -17.34 -10.75 -1.10
N ARG A 712 -17.17 -11.51 -2.17
CA ARG A 712 -17.96 -11.38 -3.41
C ARG A 712 -18.81 -12.62 -3.70
N THR A 713 -19.73 -12.48 -4.63
CA THR A 713 -20.81 -13.42 -4.98
C THR A 713 -20.39 -14.81 -5.46
N MET A 714 -19.10 -15.14 -5.49
CA MET A 714 -18.64 -16.37 -6.15
C MET A 714 -18.13 -17.49 -5.21
N GLY A 715 -18.19 -17.37 -3.90
CA GLY A 715 -17.90 -18.46 -2.94
C GLY A 715 -16.48 -19.03 -2.88
N ILE A 716 -15.56 -18.47 -3.62
CA ILE A 716 -14.15 -18.78 -3.75
C ILE A 716 -13.31 -17.61 -3.21
N ASN A 717 -12.02 -17.73 -3.03
CA ASN A 717 -11.07 -16.79 -2.42
C ASN A 717 -11.02 -16.86 -0.89
N ASN A 718 -11.18 -18.04 -0.34
CA ASN A 718 -10.78 -18.27 1.03
C ASN A 718 -9.31 -18.66 1.00
N ILE A 719 -8.45 -17.77 1.48
CA ILE A 719 -7.00 -17.94 1.40
C ILE A 719 -6.46 -18.15 2.81
N TYR A 720 -5.79 -19.28 3.00
CA TYR A 720 -5.15 -19.56 4.29
C TYR A 720 -4.01 -18.60 4.58
N GLY A 721 -3.93 -18.18 5.84
CA GLY A 721 -2.77 -17.49 6.37
C GLY A 721 -1.53 -18.39 6.44
N GLN A 722 -0.37 -17.75 6.38
CA GLN A 722 0.92 -18.43 6.43
C GLN A 722 1.07 -19.26 7.73
N PRO A 723 1.47 -20.53 7.65
CA PRO A 723 1.86 -21.33 8.83
C PRO A 723 3.07 -20.72 9.53
N ARG A 724 3.48 -21.34 10.66
CA ARG A 724 4.74 -20.96 11.31
C ARG A 724 5.86 -20.86 10.29
N ASN A 725 6.54 -19.72 10.27
CA ASN A 725 7.70 -19.49 9.42
C ASN A 725 8.89 -19.02 10.27
N VAL A 726 10.09 -19.36 9.84
CA VAL A 726 11.34 -18.86 10.40
C VAL A 726 12.20 -18.39 9.23
N MET A 727 12.65 -17.15 9.30
CA MET A 727 13.50 -16.51 8.32
C MET A 727 14.84 -16.14 8.95
N PHE A 728 15.92 -16.45 8.25
CA PHE A 728 17.27 -15.97 8.55
C PHE A 728 17.60 -14.82 7.62
N LYS A 729 18.17 -13.74 8.17
CA LYS A 729 18.61 -12.56 7.41
C LYS A 729 20.01 -12.17 7.82
N VAL A 730 20.80 -11.76 6.84
CA VAL A 730 22.15 -11.20 7.01
C VAL A 730 22.19 -9.85 6.32
N ASP A 731 22.56 -8.81 7.04
CA ASP A 731 22.84 -7.49 6.49
C ASP A 731 24.32 -7.17 6.73
N TYR A 732 25.05 -6.87 5.64
CA TYR A 732 26.44 -6.44 5.71
C TYR A 732 26.56 -5.01 5.15
N LYS A 733 27.13 -4.10 5.96
CA LYS A 733 27.42 -2.72 5.59
C LYS A 733 28.92 -2.57 5.32
N PHE A 734 29.27 -1.98 4.18
CA PHE A 734 30.65 -1.72 3.78
C PHE A 734 31.12 -0.36 4.29
#